data_d3a952f2a28137c461bbc24578eb68b5
#
_entry.id   d3a952f2a28137c461bbc24578eb68b5
#
_cell.length_a   1.000
_cell.length_b   1.000
_cell.length_c   1.000
_cell.angle_alpha   90.00
_cell.angle_beta   90.00
_cell.angle_gamma   90.00
#
_symmetry.space_group_name_H-M   'P 1'
#
loop_
_entity.id
_entity.type
_entity.pdbx_description
1 polymer ?
#
loop_
_entity_poly.entity_id
_entity_poly.type
_entity_poly.pdbx_seq_one_letter_code
_entity_poly.pdbx_strand_id
1 'polypeptide(L)'
;METRSSLRFADLKGIVVDLPDFITFLLNGLLLGGYYGLLATGIAIVFGILEIGDVAQGGLFTLGAYLTYSVTSILGLNYFLSPLVVVPITAVISIVFGTVVYRRLKNYGIAPTFLGAVSLLLVLQSVIALIYGERPKTVDSPLVPGTVRVGAARIFSHKLLVIAAALLIALAVWYFLKNTRTGKSLRAVTENREAASLVGINPARATVIAFALAGGLSGLAGFLTAPVYPITPFAGRLAVLKAFVISRLALGSVPAVIAMAIFIGVAESLASGYFFGELSNLIPFLLLVLVALVRPATIGPNESFRTRNSSSWRISFSLPGGKAVAFIAGLTVLAIPFLFDLPAYFIHLAISAGTAAMAVTGVDLLYGYVGTPTLVQGALFGVGGYASALLTAQYGSSALFALAAGVLVTLAAGAFLGVLGVRTGKHWTSFTFVMTIVFTITMTNLGPLTGGPSGIPGVRTLTLGLPGIGRIAFNPFGDTRGFYLLVAVTLGFVLLLKHWLVSSWFGRSLKAVRENEILAESVGIPTTLYKVLGFTAAAGFAGAGGVLYAHYVTYIHPELFNFVSSFEFLLMNRLGGLGTLTGPLVGPAFVLTLEELTRPLSPYLGRILMSVLLILTLLYLPGGLVGFLKRTAARLLPESYVQIVGEGGDDGNGATTSGEAGGHNG
;
A
#
# COMPACT_ATOMS: atom_id res chain seq x y z
N MET A 1 -39.61 -5.30 -21.17
CA MET A 1 -39.00 -5.37 -22.52
C MET A 1 -37.54 -5.58 -22.32
N GLU A 2 -37.13 -6.76 -22.69
CA GLU A 2 -35.88 -7.44 -22.43
C GLU A 2 -34.69 -6.76 -23.08
N THR A 3 -33.61 -6.59 -22.31
CA THR A 3 -32.27 -6.72 -22.87
C THR A 3 -31.43 -7.52 -21.89
N ARG A 4 -31.53 -8.84 -22.00
CA ARG A 4 -30.50 -9.78 -21.59
C ARG A 4 -29.26 -9.48 -22.44
N SER A 5 -28.31 -8.70 -21.92
CA SER A 5 -26.94 -8.71 -22.41
C SER A 5 -26.25 -9.95 -21.87
N SER A 6 -26.41 -11.05 -22.59
CA SER A 6 -25.57 -12.25 -22.43
C SER A 6 -24.10 -11.85 -22.51
N LEU A 7 -23.33 -12.30 -21.54
CA LEU A 7 -21.86 -12.39 -21.61
C LEU A 7 -21.50 -13.12 -22.92
N ARG A 8 -21.28 -12.39 -24.00
CA ARG A 8 -20.58 -12.90 -25.17
C ARG A 8 -19.11 -12.89 -24.79
N PHE A 9 -18.60 -14.02 -24.31
CA PHE A 9 -17.21 -14.34 -24.51
C PHE A 9 -16.98 -14.21 -26.01
N ALA A 10 -16.14 -13.23 -26.37
CA ALA A 10 -15.91 -12.83 -27.74
C ALA A 10 -15.67 -14.07 -28.62
N ASP A 11 -16.39 -14.13 -29.69
CA ASP A 11 -16.10 -15.04 -30.80
C ASP A 11 -14.63 -14.85 -31.21
N LEU A 12 -13.78 -15.77 -30.85
CA LEU A 12 -12.38 -15.85 -31.30
C LEU A 12 -12.25 -16.04 -32.83
N LYS A 13 -13.35 -16.04 -33.55
CA LYS A 13 -13.45 -16.29 -35.01
C LYS A 13 -13.41 -15.05 -35.93
N GLY A 14 -13.12 -13.85 -35.40
CA GLY A 14 -13.16 -12.62 -36.20
C GLY A 14 -12.05 -11.60 -35.95
N ILE A 15 -10.88 -11.97 -35.38
CA ILE A 15 -9.77 -11.03 -35.23
C ILE A 15 -9.10 -10.89 -36.60
N VAL A 16 -9.63 -9.97 -37.43
CA VAL A 16 -8.91 -9.48 -38.59
C VAL A 16 -7.84 -8.51 -38.05
N VAL A 17 -6.61 -8.97 -38.01
CA VAL A 17 -5.46 -8.14 -37.65
C VAL A 17 -5.18 -7.23 -38.86
N ASP A 18 -5.78 -6.03 -38.88
CA ASP A 18 -5.42 -5.03 -39.87
C ASP A 18 -4.01 -4.52 -39.60
N LEU A 19 -3.15 -4.55 -40.62
CA LEU A 19 -1.75 -4.14 -40.52
C LEU A 19 -1.58 -2.70 -39.96
N PRO A 20 -2.43 -1.71 -40.33
CA PRO A 20 -2.38 -0.36 -39.75
C PRO A 20 -2.59 -0.34 -38.25
N ASP A 21 -3.57 -1.10 -37.76
CA ASP A 21 -3.91 -1.16 -36.33
C ASP A 21 -2.79 -1.86 -35.54
N PHE A 22 -2.25 -2.95 -36.08
CA PHE A 22 -1.10 -3.64 -35.48
C PHE A 22 0.10 -2.70 -35.32
N ILE A 23 0.46 -1.95 -36.37
CA ILE A 23 1.56 -0.98 -36.30
C ILE A 23 1.25 0.12 -35.27
N THR A 24 0.01 0.58 -35.20
CA THR A 24 -0.43 1.60 -34.22
C THR A 24 -0.29 1.09 -32.79
N PHE A 25 -0.76 -0.12 -32.49
CA PHE A 25 -0.62 -0.73 -31.17
C PHE A 25 0.84 -1.04 -30.82
N LEU A 26 1.65 -1.50 -31.80
CA LEU A 26 3.07 -1.74 -31.58
C LEU A 26 3.80 -0.44 -31.19
N LEU A 27 3.57 0.66 -31.89
CA LEU A 27 4.19 1.95 -31.60
C LEU A 27 3.67 2.56 -30.28
N ASN A 28 2.38 2.42 -29.97
CA ASN A 28 1.86 2.78 -28.65
C ASN A 28 2.51 1.94 -27.54
N GLY A 29 2.73 0.65 -27.78
CA GLY A 29 3.42 -0.24 -26.85
C GLY A 29 4.89 0.14 -26.62
N LEU A 30 5.61 0.53 -27.69
CA LEU A 30 6.97 1.06 -27.59
C LEU A 30 7.02 2.37 -26.80
N LEU A 31 6.04 3.25 -26.97
CA LEU A 31 5.92 4.47 -26.18
C LEU A 31 5.70 4.15 -24.70
N LEU A 32 4.75 3.24 -24.38
CA LEU A 32 4.51 2.77 -23.02
C LEU A 32 5.79 2.17 -22.42
N GLY A 33 6.42 1.26 -23.15
CA GLY A 33 7.67 0.63 -22.75
C GLY A 33 8.81 1.62 -22.54
N GLY A 34 8.86 2.69 -23.34
CA GLY A 34 9.85 3.74 -23.23
C GLY A 34 9.80 4.46 -21.89
N TYR A 35 8.66 5.05 -21.51
CA TYR A 35 8.57 5.77 -20.24
C TYR A 35 8.52 4.84 -19.01
N TYR A 36 7.91 3.65 -19.12
CA TYR A 36 8.03 2.62 -18.08
C TYR A 36 9.50 2.22 -17.87
N GLY A 37 10.27 2.09 -18.95
CA GLY A 37 11.69 1.75 -18.90
C GLY A 37 12.54 2.80 -18.18
N LEU A 38 12.27 4.09 -18.40
CA LEU A 38 12.95 5.17 -17.69
C LEU A 38 12.64 5.14 -16.18
N LEU A 39 11.36 5.03 -15.82
CA LEU A 39 10.93 4.91 -14.43
C LEU A 39 11.51 3.65 -13.76
N ALA A 40 11.38 2.50 -14.42
CA ALA A 40 11.87 1.22 -13.90
C ALA A 40 13.39 1.21 -13.74
N THR A 41 14.13 1.87 -14.62
CA THR A 41 15.59 2.03 -14.51
C THR A 41 15.95 2.87 -13.28
N GLY A 42 15.24 3.97 -13.03
CA GLY A 42 15.42 4.77 -11.80
C GLY A 42 15.18 3.94 -10.54
N ILE A 43 14.07 3.20 -10.49
CA ILE A 43 13.74 2.31 -9.38
C ILE A 43 14.80 1.21 -9.21
N ALA A 44 15.25 0.59 -10.32
CA ALA A 44 16.26 -0.47 -10.28
C ALA A 44 17.62 0.01 -9.73
N ILE A 45 18.04 1.23 -10.07
CA ILE A 45 19.28 1.83 -9.56
C ILE A 45 19.19 2.05 -8.05
N VAL A 46 18.08 2.63 -7.54
CA VAL A 46 17.87 2.85 -6.11
C VAL A 46 17.75 1.52 -5.38
N PHE A 47 16.98 0.59 -5.96
CA PHE A 47 16.78 -0.74 -5.40
C PHE A 47 18.10 -1.51 -5.24
N GLY A 48 18.97 -1.47 -6.23
CA GLY A 48 20.27 -2.13 -6.18
C GLY A 48 21.18 -1.64 -5.04
N ILE A 49 21.10 -0.36 -4.66
CA ILE A 49 21.97 0.23 -3.61
C ILE A 49 21.35 0.12 -2.20
N LEU A 50 20.04 0.26 -2.09
CA LEU A 50 19.36 0.33 -0.79
C LEU A 50 18.40 -0.82 -0.53
N GLU A 51 18.13 -1.67 -1.52
CA GLU A 51 17.15 -2.76 -1.46
C GLU A 51 15.71 -2.27 -1.19
N ILE A 52 15.40 -1.04 -1.62
CA ILE A 52 14.13 -0.37 -1.37
C ILE A 52 13.34 -0.23 -2.65
N GLY A 53 12.07 -0.62 -2.63
CA GLY A 53 11.12 -0.30 -3.70
C GLY A 53 10.68 1.17 -3.61
N ASP A 54 11.40 2.07 -4.30
CA ASP A 54 11.11 3.49 -4.24
C ASP A 54 9.93 3.87 -5.15
N VAL A 55 8.72 3.72 -4.62
CA VAL A 55 7.48 4.14 -5.31
C VAL A 55 7.27 5.67 -5.31
N ALA A 56 8.05 6.45 -4.54
CA ALA A 56 7.99 7.91 -4.58
C ALA A 56 8.41 8.47 -5.96
N GLN A 57 9.12 7.68 -6.77
CA GLN A 57 9.45 8.01 -8.15
C GLN A 57 8.20 8.33 -9.01
N GLY A 58 7.03 7.76 -8.70
CA GLY A 58 5.77 8.11 -9.36
C GLY A 58 5.30 9.54 -9.06
N GLY A 59 5.57 10.03 -7.87
CA GLY A 59 5.34 11.44 -7.53
C GLY A 59 6.28 12.37 -8.27
N LEU A 60 7.55 12.00 -8.43
CA LEU A 60 8.55 12.75 -9.20
C LEU A 60 8.23 12.74 -10.71
N PHE A 61 7.71 11.64 -11.24
CA PHE A 61 7.18 11.57 -12.60
C PHE A 61 6.05 12.59 -12.79
N THR A 62 5.05 12.57 -11.89
CA THR A 62 3.94 13.52 -11.93
C THR A 62 4.43 14.96 -11.81
N LEU A 63 5.35 15.23 -10.88
CA LEU A 63 5.98 16.53 -10.72
C LEU A 63 6.69 16.99 -12.00
N GLY A 64 7.43 16.09 -12.67
CA GLY A 64 8.07 16.37 -13.94
C GLY A 64 7.11 16.82 -15.04
N ALA A 65 5.94 16.16 -15.13
CA ALA A 65 4.88 16.55 -16.07
C ALA A 65 4.30 17.95 -15.72
N TYR A 66 4.02 18.21 -14.45
CA TYR A 66 3.50 19.53 -14.00
C TYR A 66 4.53 20.65 -14.13
N LEU A 67 5.82 20.40 -13.87
CA LEU A 67 6.89 21.37 -14.12
C LEU A 67 6.99 21.68 -15.61
N THR A 68 6.84 20.69 -16.50
CA THR A 68 6.79 20.90 -17.94
C THR A 68 5.61 21.80 -18.32
N TYR A 69 4.42 21.53 -17.77
CA TYR A 69 3.25 22.40 -17.95
C TYR A 69 3.52 23.82 -17.46
N SER A 70 4.18 23.98 -16.31
CA SER A 70 4.49 25.32 -15.77
C SER A 70 5.46 26.08 -16.68
N VAL A 71 6.50 25.40 -17.18
CA VAL A 71 7.49 26.03 -18.07
C VAL A 71 6.87 26.42 -19.41
N THR A 72 6.03 25.55 -19.98
CA THR A 72 5.48 25.79 -21.32
C THR A 72 4.23 26.66 -21.29
N SER A 73 3.24 26.34 -20.45
CA SER A 73 1.91 26.96 -20.47
C SER A 73 1.78 28.16 -19.55
N ILE A 74 2.54 28.23 -18.42
CA ILE A 74 2.50 29.36 -17.49
C ILE A 74 3.58 30.39 -17.83
N LEU A 75 4.85 29.92 -18.04
CA LEU A 75 5.97 30.82 -18.35
C LEU A 75 6.11 31.12 -19.85
N GLY A 76 5.40 30.40 -20.72
CA GLY A 76 5.45 30.58 -22.17
C GLY A 76 6.80 30.23 -22.82
N LEU A 77 7.64 29.43 -22.13
CA LEU A 77 8.95 29.06 -22.61
C LEU A 77 8.88 27.84 -23.55
N ASN A 78 9.92 27.66 -24.38
CA ASN A 78 9.99 26.55 -25.30
C ASN A 78 10.01 25.21 -24.54
N TYR A 79 9.24 24.24 -25.02
CA TYR A 79 9.16 22.88 -24.46
C TYR A 79 10.55 22.24 -24.26
N PHE A 80 11.48 22.37 -25.21
CA PHE A 80 12.81 21.79 -25.11
C PHE A 80 13.70 22.39 -24.02
N LEU A 81 13.32 23.53 -23.44
CA LEU A 81 14.00 24.09 -22.27
C LEU A 81 13.51 23.47 -20.96
N SER A 82 12.34 22.82 -20.98
CA SER A 82 11.76 22.21 -19.78
C SER A 82 12.68 21.20 -19.08
N PRO A 83 13.44 20.32 -19.75
CA PRO A 83 14.37 19.40 -19.09
C PRO A 83 15.42 20.09 -18.22
N LEU A 84 15.84 21.30 -18.57
CA LEU A 84 16.82 22.08 -17.78
C LEU A 84 16.27 22.50 -16.42
N VAL A 85 14.96 22.59 -16.27
CA VAL A 85 14.26 22.89 -15.01
C VAL A 85 13.81 21.60 -14.33
N VAL A 86 13.21 20.70 -15.09
CA VAL A 86 12.60 19.46 -14.57
C VAL A 86 13.65 18.55 -13.93
N VAL A 87 14.75 18.28 -14.65
CA VAL A 87 15.76 17.29 -14.20
C VAL A 87 16.44 17.74 -12.89
N PRO A 88 16.95 18.98 -12.75
CA PRO A 88 17.56 19.41 -11.50
C PRO A 88 16.58 19.40 -10.32
N ILE A 89 15.34 19.86 -10.51
CA ILE A 89 14.35 19.94 -9.41
C ILE A 89 13.98 18.53 -8.95
N THR A 90 13.63 17.61 -9.85
CA THR A 90 13.27 16.25 -9.48
C THR A 90 14.46 15.47 -8.91
N ALA A 91 15.68 15.70 -9.40
CA ALA A 91 16.90 15.12 -8.85
C ALA A 91 17.16 15.62 -7.41
N VAL A 92 17.06 16.92 -7.15
CA VAL A 92 17.25 17.48 -5.82
C VAL A 92 16.23 16.93 -4.83
N ILE A 93 14.94 16.90 -5.19
CA ILE A 93 13.89 16.34 -4.33
C ILE A 93 14.17 14.86 -4.04
N SER A 94 14.56 14.09 -5.04
CA SER A 94 14.94 12.68 -4.87
C SER A 94 16.15 12.51 -3.93
N ILE A 95 17.17 13.35 -4.05
CA ILE A 95 18.32 13.36 -3.13
C ILE A 95 17.88 13.65 -1.70
N VAL A 96 16.99 14.62 -1.50
CA VAL A 96 16.43 14.94 -0.17
C VAL A 96 15.71 13.73 0.41
N PHE A 97 14.87 13.04 -0.38
CA PHE A 97 14.21 11.81 0.05
C PHE A 97 15.23 10.74 0.46
N GLY A 98 16.26 10.53 -0.36
CA GLY A 98 17.32 9.56 -0.11
C GLY A 98 18.11 9.83 1.17
N THR A 99 18.46 11.08 1.40
CA THR A 99 19.36 11.48 2.50
C THR A 99 18.63 11.71 3.82
N VAL A 100 17.45 12.34 3.80
CA VAL A 100 16.69 12.71 4.99
C VAL A 100 15.81 11.56 5.47
N VAL A 101 15.08 10.91 4.55
CA VAL A 101 14.07 9.91 4.91
C VAL A 101 14.65 8.49 4.82
N TYR A 102 15.06 8.05 3.64
CA TYR A 102 15.44 6.66 3.42
C TYR A 102 16.70 6.23 4.18
N ARG A 103 17.70 7.10 4.28
CA ARG A 103 18.92 6.79 5.03
C ARG A 103 18.63 6.47 6.50
N ARG A 104 17.65 7.13 7.10
CA ARG A 104 17.24 6.88 8.48
C ARG A 104 16.33 5.66 8.60
N LEU A 105 15.36 5.50 7.68
CA LEU A 105 14.41 4.41 7.69
C LEU A 105 15.05 3.05 7.40
N LYS A 106 16.12 3.00 6.60
CA LYS A 106 16.85 1.76 6.30
C LYS A 106 17.30 1.01 7.57
N ASN A 107 17.63 1.72 8.63
CA ASN A 107 18.06 1.13 9.90
C ASN A 107 16.92 0.35 10.60
N TYR A 108 15.66 0.61 10.25
CA TYR A 108 14.48 -0.05 10.81
C TYR A 108 13.95 -1.19 9.94
N GLY A 109 14.57 -1.43 8.77
CA GLY A 109 14.23 -2.54 7.86
C GLY A 109 13.49 -2.10 6.60
N ILE A 110 13.18 -3.08 5.73
CA ILE A 110 12.61 -2.86 4.39
C ILE A 110 11.17 -2.33 4.49
N ALA A 111 10.34 -2.90 5.39
CA ALA A 111 8.93 -2.50 5.50
C ALA A 111 8.74 -1.03 5.91
N PRO A 112 9.39 -0.49 6.97
CA PRO A 112 9.32 0.94 7.28
C PRO A 112 9.81 1.83 6.14
N THR A 113 10.82 1.38 5.40
CA THR A 113 11.35 2.15 4.27
C THR A 113 10.40 2.19 3.09
N PHE A 114 9.73 1.07 2.78
CA PHE A 114 8.68 1.03 1.77
C PHE A 114 7.47 1.89 2.16
N LEU A 115 7.06 1.86 3.44
CA LEU A 115 6.02 2.74 3.98
C LEU A 115 6.39 4.21 3.82
N GLY A 116 7.65 4.56 4.09
CA GLY A 116 8.18 5.91 3.84
C GLY A 116 8.11 6.30 2.36
N ALA A 117 8.41 5.37 1.43
CA ALA A 117 8.31 5.62 0.00
C ALA A 117 6.86 5.93 -0.45
N VAL A 118 5.90 5.13 0.02
CA VAL A 118 4.47 5.40 -0.28
C VAL A 118 4.02 6.71 0.34
N SER A 119 4.44 7.02 1.57
CA SER A 119 4.13 8.31 2.20
C SER A 119 4.65 9.49 1.39
N LEU A 120 5.89 9.42 0.89
CA LEU A 120 6.46 10.46 0.04
C LEU A 120 5.73 10.60 -1.29
N LEU A 121 5.27 9.49 -1.89
CA LEU A 121 4.41 9.52 -3.06
C LEU A 121 3.13 10.30 -2.77
N LEU A 122 2.44 9.98 -1.67
CA LEU A 122 1.17 10.63 -1.29
C LEU A 122 1.37 12.11 -0.94
N VAL A 123 2.48 12.48 -0.28
CA VAL A 123 2.84 13.88 -0.02
C VAL A 123 2.99 14.63 -1.34
N LEU A 124 3.80 14.12 -2.28
CA LEU A 124 4.00 14.79 -3.58
C LEU A 124 2.70 14.94 -4.35
N GLN A 125 1.89 13.88 -4.43
CA GLN A 125 0.60 13.93 -5.13
C GLN A 125 -0.33 14.95 -4.50
N SER A 126 -0.41 14.99 -3.18
CA SER A 126 -1.29 15.92 -2.46
C SER A 126 -0.80 17.37 -2.56
N VAL A 127 0.52 17.60 -2.53
CA VAL A 127 1.11 18.93 -2.77
C VAL A 127 0.85 19.41 -4.20
N ILE A 128 1.01 18.54 -5.19
CA ILE A 128 0.69 18.85 -6.58
C ILE A 128 -0.79 19.18 -6.74
N ALA A 129 -1.69 18.38 -6.13
CA ALA A 129 -3.13 18.61 -6.18
C ALA A 129 -3.53 19.93 -5.48
N LEU A 130 -2.83 20.29 -4.39
CA LEU A 130 -3.04 21.56 -3.68
C LEU A 130 -2.65 22.77 -4.54
N ILE A 131 -1.54 22.67 -5.29
CA ILE A 131 -1.01 23.79 -6.10
C ILE A 131 -1.76 23.92 -7.42
N TYR A 132 -2.01 22.82 -8.14
CA TYR A 132 -2.54 22.82 -9.51
C TYR A 132 -4.02 22.45 -9.63
N GLY A 133 -4.62 21.91 -8.55
CA GLY A 133 -5.98 21.37 -8.55
C GLY A 133 -6.04 19.98 -9.20
N GLU A 134 -7.24 19.39 -9.20
CA GLU A 134 -7.47 18.03 -9.76
C GLU A 134 -7.80 18.03 -11.25
N ARG A 135 -8.17 19.18 -11.82
CA ARG A 135 -8.56 19.25 -13.23
C ARG A 135 -7.37 18.85 -14.11
N PRO A 136 -7.57 17.93 -15.07
CA PRO A 136 -6.53 17.54 -16.00
C PRO A 136 -5.94 18.76 -16.72
N LYS A 137 -4.61 18.81 -16.84
CA LYS A 137 -3.87 19.80 -17.62
C LYS A 137 -3.35 19.16 -18.89
N THR A 138 -3.16 19.95 -19.93
CA THR A 138 -2.59 19.52 -21.20
C THR A 138 -1.43 20.44 -21.58
N VAL A 139 -0.44 19.87 -22.23
CA VAL A 139 0.68 20.61 -22.81
C VAL A 139 0.60 20.46 -24.33
N ASP A 140 0.61 21.58 -25.03
CA ASP A 140 0.61 21.56 -26.49
C ASP A 140 1.93 20.97 -27.01
N SER A 141 1.83 20.15 -28.06
CA SER A 141 3.01 19.56 -28.68
C SER A 141 3.80 20.61 -29.46
N PRO A 142 5.08 20.82 -29.13
CA PRO A 142 5.84 21.94 -29.68
C PRO A 142 6.40 21.72 -31.07
N LEU A 143 6.45 20.47 -31.54
CA LEU A 143 7.35 20.13 -32.61
C LEU A 143 6.76 20.07 -34.00
N VAL A 144 5.58 19.66 -34.18
CA VAL A 144 4.90 19.61 -35.48
C VAL A 144 3.43 19.37 -35.28
N PRO A 145 2.53 20.25 -35.63
CA PRO A 145 1.12 19.94 -35.72
C PRO A 145 0.94 18.91 -36.83
N GLY A 146 0.72 17.67 -36.49
CA GLY A 146 0.43 16.69 -37.51
C GLY A 146 0.69 15.23 -37.12
N THR A 147 0.10 14.35 -37.90
CA THR A 147 0.30 12.92 -37.89
C THR A 147 1.29 12.53 -38.98
N VAL A 148 2.25 11.70 -38.64
CA VAL A 148 3.16 11.08 -39.61
C VAL A 148 2.58 9.74 -40.05
N ARG A 149 2.64 9.43 -41.33
CA ARG A 149 2.28 8.11 -41.84
C ARG A 149 3.49 7.18 -41.68
N VAL A 150 3.33 6.12 -40.92
CA VAL A 150 4.32 5.04 -40.83
C VAL A 150 3.70 3.80 -41.44
N GLY A 151 4.08 3.52 -42.69
CA GLY A 151 3.37 2.51 -43.49
C GLY A 151 1.91 2.87 -43.72
N ALA A 152 1.01 2.01 -43.32
CA ALA A 152 -0.42 2.22 -43.42
C ALA A 152 -1.06 2.97 -42.19
N ALA A 153 -0.29 3.11 -41.09
CA ALA A 153 -0.78 3.74 -39.85
C ALA A 153 -0.51 5.24 -39.82
N ARG A 154 -1.45 6.00 -39.20
CA ARG A 154 -1.28 7.43 -38.89
C ARG A 154 -0.98 7.60 -37.42
N ILE A 155 0.17 8.18 -37.08
CA ILE A 155 0.66 8.30 -35.73
C ILE A 155 1.01 9.75 -35.43
N PHE A 156 0.65 10.19 -34.22
CA PHE A 156 1.04 11.51 -33.73
C PHE A 156 2.57 11.63 -33.63
N SER A 157 3.17 12.59 -34.34
CA SER A 157 4.64 12.72 -34.50
C SER A 157 5.39 12.80 -33.17
N HIS A 158 4.77 13.45 -32.16
CA HIS A 158 5.36 13.54 -30.82
C HIS A 158 5.58 12.18 -30.16
N LYS A 159 4.74 11.16 -30.42
CA LYS A 159 4.93 9.80 -29.89
C LYS A 159 6.23 9.16 -30.39
N LEU A 160 6.58 9.39 -31.65
CA LEU A 160 7.84 8.90 -32.22
C LEU A 160 9.06 9.57 -31.56
N LEU A 161 8.96 10.88 -31.30
CA LEU A 161 10.00 11.60 -30.56
C LEU A 161 10.17 11.03 -29.15
N VAL A 162 9.08 10.75 -28.43
CA VAL A 162 9.15 10.16 -27.07
C VAL A 162 9.82 8.80 -27.11
N ILE A 163 9.48 7.93 -28.07
CA ILE A 163 10.11 6.61 -28.24
C ILE A 163 11.62 6.77 -28.49
N ALA A 164 12.00 7.62 -29.44
CA ALA A 164 13.41 7.85 -29.76
C ALA A 164 14.17 8.44 -28.56
N ALA A 165 13.61 9.45 -27.90
CA ALA A 165 14.22 10.07 -26.72
C ALA A 165 14.38 9.08 -25.56
N ALA A 166 13.33 8.29 -25.27
CA ALA A 166 13.39 7.29 -24.20
C ALA A 166 14.47 6.23 -24.46
N LEU A 167 14.61 5.75 -25.70
CA LEU A 167 15.65 4.80 -26.09
C LEU A 167 17.05 5.41 -25.98
N LEU A 168 17.22 6.65 -26.44
CA LEU A 168 18.50 7.36 -26.34
C LEU A 168 18.91 7.59 -24.88
N ILE A 169 17.98 8.04 -24.02
CA ILE A 169 18.24 8.23 -22.59
C ILE A 169 18.60 6.89 -21.94
N ALA A 170 17.85 5.83 -22.24
CA ALA A 170 18.11 4.49 -21.73
C ALA A 170 19.51 3.99 -22.14
N LEU A 171 19.90 4.19 -23.39
CA LEU A 171 21.22 3.86 -23.88
C LEU A 171 22.32 4.69 -23.20
N ALA A 172 22.09 5.99 -23.02
CA ALA A 172 23.02 6.88 -22.33
C ALA A 172 23.23 6.45 -20.86
N VAL A 173 22.17 6.08 -20.15
CA VAL A 173 22.25 5.56 -18.78
C VAL A 173 23.00 4.23 -18.74
N TRP A 174 22.70 3.32 -19.64
CA TRP A 174 23.45 2.05 -19.76
C TRP A 174 24.94 2.29 -20.01
N TYR A 175 25.30 3.17 -20.99
CA TYR A 175 26.66 3.53 -21.25
C TYR A 175 27.35 4.17 -20.03
N PHE A 176 26.68 5.11 -19.37
CA PHE A 176 27.16 5.74 -18.14
C PHE A 176 27.48 4.70 -17.05
N LEU A 177 26.55 3.80 -16.76
CA LEU A 177 26.73 2.77 -15.73
C LEU A 177 27.80 1.75 -16.08
N LYS A 178 27.99 1.43 -17.38
CA LYS A 178 28.97 0.43 -17.83
C LYS A 178 30.38 1.00 -17.90
N ASN A 179 30.56 2.19 -18.45
CA ASN A 179 31.86 2.69 -18.90
C ASN A 179 32.48 3.74 -17.99
N THR A 180 31.67 4.53 -17.24
CA THR A 180 32.22 5.61 -16.39
C THR A 180 32.73 5.10 -15.05
N ARG A 181 33.67 5.83 -14.42
CA ARG A 181 34.17 5.52 -13.06
C ARG A 181 33.05 5.58 -12.03
N THR A 182 32.18 6.58 -12.13
CA THR A 182 31.02 6.75 -11.25
C THR A 182 30.03 5.58 -11.40
N GLY A 183 29.70 5.18 -12.63
CA GLY A 183 28.83 4.04 -12.90
C GLY A 183 29.40 2.72 -12.37
N LYS A 184 30.72 2.50 -12.51
CA LYS A 184 31.41 1.33 -11.93
C LYS A 184 31.35 1.35 -10.40
N SER A 185 31.51 2.52 -9.77
CA SER A 185 31.38 2.69 -8.31
C SER A 185 29.95 2.37 -7.83
N LEU A 186 28.91 2.82 -8.57
CA LEU A 186 27.52 2.48 -8.26
C LEU A 186 27.30 0.96 -8.27
N ARG A 187 27.78 0.27 -9.31
CA ARG A 187 27.65 -1.20 -9.42
C ARG A 187 28.42 -1.93 -8.30
N ALA A 188 29.64 -1.50 -7.97
CA ALA A 188 30.39 -2.08 -6.87
C ALA A 188 29.66 -1.96 -5.52
N VAL A 189 29.04 -0.80 -5.23
CA VAL A 189 28.22 -0.61 -4.01
C VAL A 189 26.95 -1.48 -4.05
N THR A 190 26.38 -1.73 -5.23
CA THR A 190 25.22 -2.63 -5.40
C THR A 190 25.57 -4.08 -5.13
N GLU A 191 26.75 -4.54 -5.56
CA GLU A 191 27.20 -5.92 -5.34
C GLU A 191 27.58 -6.19 -3.87
N ASN A 192 28.41 -5.32 -3.31
CA ASN A 192 28.79 -5.41 -1.90
C ASN A 192 29.23 -4.06 -1.34
N ARG A 193 28.37 -3.49 -0.48
CA ARG A 193 28.59 -2.16 0.11
C ARG A 193 29.83 -2.09 1.00
N GLU A 194 30.09 -3.14 1.76
CA GLU A 194 31.24 -3.18 2.69
C GLU A 194 32.54 -3.33 1.92
N ALA A 195 32.61 -4.29 0.99
CA ALA A 195 33.77 -4.48 0.12
C ALA A 195 34.09 -3.23 -0.70
N ALA A 196 33.07 -2.55 -1.25
CA ALA A 196 33.25 -1.29 -1.98
C ALA A 196 33.89 -0.20 -1.10
N SER A 197 33.51 -0.14 0.19
CA SER A 197 34.10 0.84 1.13
C SER A 197 35.57 0.56 1.43
N LEU A 198 35.97 -0.71 1.49
CA LEU A 198 37.35 -1.11 1.72
C LEU A 198 38.30 -0.72 0.58
N VAL A 199 37.79 -0.66 -0.66
CA VAL A 199 38.57 -0.18 -1.83
C VAL A 199 38.44 1.32 -2.08
N GLY A 200 37.96 2.09 -1.08
CA GLY A 200 37.91 3.56 -1.12
C GLY A 200 36.68 4.15 -1.82
N ILE A 201 35.68 3.36 -2.19
CA ILE A 201 34.41 3.88 -2.75
C ILE A 201 33.53 4.34 -1.60
N ASN A 202 33.10 5.61 -1.63
CA ASN A 202 32.21 6.17 -0.62
C ASN A 202 30.72 5.80 -0.91
N PRO A 203 30.10 4.90 -0.11
CA PRO A 203 28.71 4.48 -0.34
C PRO A 203 27.69 5.59 -0.19
N ALA A 204 27.97 6.62 0.63
CA ALA A 204 27.05 7.75 0.80
C ALA A 204 26.99 8.62 -0.47
N ARG A 205 28.15 8.87 -1.12
CA ARG A 205 28.19 9.57 -2.41
C ARG A 205 27.49 8.75 -3.50
N ALA A 206 27.71 7.44 -3.53
CA ALA A 206 27.02 6.55 -4.47
C ALA A 206 25.50 6.63 -4.31
N THR A 207 25.01 6.64 -3.07
CA THR A 207 23.58 6.78 -2.76
C THR A 207 23.02 8.12 -3.31
N VAL A 208 23.70 9.24 -3.08
CA VAL A 208 23.28 10.56 -3.57
C VAL A 208 23.17 10.56 -5.10
N ILE A 209 24.17 10.02 -5.80
CA ILE A 209 24.20 9.94 -7.27
C ILE A 209 23.07 9.03 -7.79
N ALA A 210 22.80 7.91 -7.12
CA ALA A 210 21.70 7.02 -7.47
C ALA A 210 20.33 7.72 -7.39
N PHE A 211 20.08 8.45 -6.32
CA PHE A 211 18.83 9.21 -6.17
C PHE A 211 18.76 10.37 -7.18
N ALA A 212 19.86 11.06 -7.46
CA ALA A 212 19.89 12.08 -8.49
C ALA A 212 19.50 11.53 -9.86
N LEU A 213 20.09 10.39 -10.25
CA LEU A 213 19.77 9.71 -11.49
C LEU A 213 18.32 9.23 -11.54
N ALA A 214 17.85 8.59 -10.48
CA ALA A 214 16.48 8.07 -10.41
C ALA A 214 15.45 9.19 -10.49
N GLY A 215 15.62 10.26 -9.70
CA GLY A 215 14.73 11.42 -9.73
C GLY A 215 14.76 12.15 -11.07
N GLY A 216 15.95 12.33 -11.67
CA GLY A 216 16.09 12.91 -12.99
C GLY A 216 15.42 12.09 -14.09
N LEU A 217 15.56 10.75 -14.07
CA LEU A 217 14.91 9.84 -15.02
C LEU A 217 13.39 9.86 -14.86
N SER A 218 12.88 9.91 -13.64
CA SER A 218 11.45 10.01 -13.37
C SER A 218 10.87 11.34 -13.84
N GLY A 219 11.58 12.44 -13.59
CA GLY A 219 11.21 13.76 -14.12
C GLY A 219 11.21 13.80 -15.64
N LEU A 220 12.24 13.23 -16.29
CA LEU A 220 12.32 13.13 -17.75
C LEU A 220 11.18 12.28 -18.33
N ALA A 221 10.82 11.16 -17.68
CA ALA A 221 9.68 10.36 -18.12
C ALA A 221 8.37 11.17 -18.05
N GLY A 222 8.17 11.97 -16.99
CA GLY A 222 7.05 12.90 -16.87
C GLY A 222 7.05 13.99 -17.94
N PHE A 223 8.20 14.61 -18.20
CA PHE A 223 8.39 15.59 -19.27
C PHE A 223 8.01 15.02 -20.65
N LEU A 224 8.51 13.84 -20.99
CA LEU A 224 8.25 13.20 -22.27
C LEU A 224 6.78 12.85 -22.47
N THR A 225 6.07 12.48 -21.43
CA THR A 225 4.66 12.06 -21.50
C THR A 225 3.67 13.21 -21.42
N ALA A 226 4.07 14.38 -20.93
CA ALA A 226 3.20 15.54 -20.71
C ALA A 226 2.40 16.00 -21.95
N PRO A 227 2.97 16.01 -23.20
CA PRO A 227 2.20 16.34 -24.40
C PRO A 227 1.35 15.18 -24.97
N VAL A 228 1.55 13.95 -24.45
CA VAL A 228 0.86 12.75 -24.98
C VAL A 228 -0.40 12.41 -24.20
N TYR A 229 -0.35 12.60 -22.89
CA TYR A 229 -1.42 12.24 -21.97
C TYR A 229 -1.88 13.43 -21.11
N PRO A 230 -3.16 13.50 -20.75
CA PRO A 230 -3.62 14.49 -19.79
C PRO A 230 -2.87 14.34 -18.46
N ILE A 231 -2.37 15.46 -17.92
CA ILE A 231 -1.63 15.50 -16.67
C ILE A 231 -2.61 15.61 -15.51
N THR A 232 -2.64 14.61 -14.65
CA THR A 232 -3.41 14.62 -13.40
C THR A 232 -2.49 14.43 -12.21
N PRO A 233 -2.83 14.91 -10.99
CA PRO A 233 -1.96 14.75 -9.81
C PRO A 233 -1.65 13.29 -9.46
N PHE A 234 -2.50 12.36 -9.92
CA PHE A 234 -2.39 10.93 -9.63
C PHE A 234 -1.83 10.09 -10.78
N ALA A 235 -1.46 10.72 -11.92
CA ALA A 235 -1.00 10.03 -13.13
C ALA A 235 0.19 9.07 -12.91
N GLY A 236 1.14 9.45 -12.04
CA GLY A 236 2.30 8.62 -11.74
C GLY A 236 2.03 7.38 -10.90
N ARG A 237 0.82 7.25 -10.29
CA ARG A 237 0.50 6.13 -9.39
C ARG A 237 0.57 4.77 -10.11
N LEU A 238 -0.17 4.60 -11.18
CA LEU A 238 -0.19 3.34 -11.92
C LEU A 238 1.12 3.11 -12.68
N ALA A 239 1.71 4.18 -13.23
CA ALA A 239 2.98 4.11 -13.95
C ALA A 239 4.12 3.58 -13.07
N VAL A 240 4.25 4.09 -11.83
CA VAL A 240 5.30 3.64 -10.90
C VAL A 240 5.08 2.21 -10.42
N LEU A 241 3.83 1.78 -10.25
CA LEU A 241 3.52 0.41 -9.85
C LEU A 241 3.94 -0.58 -10.94
N LYS A 242 3.65 -0.29 -12.21
CA LYS A 242 4.12 -1.08 -13.35
C LYS A 242 5.65 -1.05 -13.47
N ALA A 243 6.26 0.12 -13.34
CA ALA A 243 7.71 0.27 -13.35
C ALA A 243 8.39 -0.52 -12.21
N PHE A 244 7.80 -0.55 -11.02
CA PHE A 244 8.27 -1.38 -9.90
C PHE A 244 8.22 -2.87 -10.26
N VAL A 245 7.13 -3.35 -10.83
CA VAL A 245 7.00 -4.74 -11.31
C VAL A 245 8.06 -5.05 -12.37
N ILE A 246 8.24 -4.19 -13.35
CA ILE A 246 9.25 -4.33 -14.42
C ILE A 246 10.66 -4.44 -13.82
N SER A 247 10.99 -3.54 -12.88
CA SER A 247 12.27 -3.55 -12.18
C SER A 247 12.54 -4.88 -11.45
N ARG A 248 11.48 -5.47 -10.85
CA ARG A 248 11.58 -6.76 -10.15
C ARG A 248 11.75 -7.94 -11.11
N LEU A 249 10.99 -7.96 -12.21
CA LEU A 249 11.08 -9.01 -13.22
C LEU A 249 12.43 -9.03 -13.96
N ALA A 250 13.05 -7.87 -14.09
CA ALA A 250 14.32 -7.70 -14.81
C ALA A 250 15.58 -8.02 -14.00
N LEU A 251 15.45 -8.45 -12.73
CA LEU A 251 16.57 -8.90 -11.88
C LEU A 251 17.74 -7.88 -11.75
N GLY A 252 17.44 -6.58 -11.84
CA GLY A 252 18.37 -5.50 -11.51
C GLY A 252 19.39 -5.11 -12.61
N SER A 253 19.44 -5.76 -13.78
CA SER A 253 20.28 -5.29 -14.87
C SER A 253 19.55 -4.29 -15.76
N VAL A 254 20.16 -3.12 -16.04
CA VAL A 254 19.54 -2.05 -16.84
C VAL A 254 19.09 -2.51 -18.22
N PRO A 255 19.87 -3.28 -18.99
CA PRO A 255 19.40 -3.80 -20.27
C PRO A 255 18.16 -4.71 -20.15
N ALA A 256 18.12 -5.54 -19.12
CA ALA A 256 16.95 -6.39 -18.87
C ALA A 256 15.73 -5.57 -18.45
N VAL A 257 15.90 -4.49 -17.67
CA VAL A 257 14.82 -3.54 -17.32
C VAL A 257 14.22 -2.93 -18.58
N ILE A 258 15.05 -2.45 -19.51
CA ILE A 258 14.60 -1.85 -20.76
C ILE A 258 13.89 -2.88 -21.64
N ALA A 259 14.47 -4.07 -21.81
CA ALA A 259 13.87 -5.13 -22.60
C ALA A 259 12.51 -5.57 -22.03
N MET A 260 12.43 -5.74 -20.69
CA MET A 260 11.18 -6.09 -20.00
C MET A 260 10.13 -4.98 -20.09
N ALA A 261 10.55 -3.71 -20.00
CA ALA A 261 9.65 -2.56 -20.15
C ALA A 261 9.04 -2.50 -21.55
N ILE A 262 9.86 -2.71 -22.58
CA ILE A 262 9.41 -2.78 -23.99
C ILE A 262 8.45 -3.96 -24.16
N PHE A 263 8.82 -5.14 -23.68
CA PHE A 263 7.98 -6.34 -23.76
C PHE A 263 6.62 -6.13 -23.11
N ILE A 264 6.59 -5.61 -21.89
CA ILE A 264 5.35 -5.35 -21.15
C ILE A 264 4.53 -4.24 -21.82
N GLY A 265 5.16 -3.15 -22.26
CA GLY A 265 4.48 -2.06 -22.94
C GLY A 265 3.82 -2.53 -24.26
N VAL A 266 4.52 -3.34 -25.05
CA VAL A 266 3.99 -3.92 -26.29
C VAL A 266 2.88 -4.93 -26.00
N ALA A 267 3.08 -5.84 -25.04
CA ALA A 267 2.08 -6.82 -24.64
C ALA A 267 0.80 -6.14 -24.14
N GLU A 268 0.91 -5.11 -23.30
CA GLU A 268 -0.21 -4.32 -22.78
C GLU A 268 -0.97 -3.62 -23.90
N SER A 269 -0.25 -2.97 -24.83
CA SER A 269 -0.87 -2.23 -25.93
C SER A 269 -1.59 -3.14 -26.91
N LEU A 270 -0.98 -4.28 -27.29
CA LEU A 270 -1.61 -5.27 -28.17
C LEU A 270 -2.82 -5.92 -27.48
N ALA A 271 -2.70 -6.28 -26.21
CA ALA A 271 -3.82 -6.85 -25.47
C ALA A 271 -4.98 -5.87 -25.28
N SER A 272 -4.68 -4.58 -25.07
CA SER A 272 -5.70 -3.53 -25.00
C SER A 272 -6.44 -3.36 -26.33
N GLY A 273 -5.75 -3.45 -27.43
CA GLY A 273 -6.35 -3.28 -28.76
C GLY A 273 -7.15 -4.47 -29.23
N TYR A 274 -6.69 -5.69 -28.97
CA TYR A 274 -7.28 -6.89 -29.58
C TYR A 274 -8.16 -7.73 -28.65
N PHE A 275 -7.93 -7.71 -27.32
CA PHE A 275 -8.52 -8.72 -26.44
C PHE A 275 -9.26 -8.13 -25.23
N PHE A 276 -8.62 -7.29 -24.44
CA PHE A 276 -9.04 -7.10 -23.05
C PHE A 276 -9.33 -5.63 -22.67
N GLY A 277 -9.19 -4.66 -23.59
CA GLY A 277 -9.38 -3.25 -23.24
C GLY A 277 -8.54 -2.86 -22.01
N GLU A 278 -9.19 -2.31 -20.99
CA GLU A 278 -8.52 -1.87 -19.77
C GLU A 278 -7.98 -3.01 -18.88
N LEU A 279 -8.47 -4.26 -19.04
CA LEU A 279 -7.90 -5.43 -18.36
C LEU A 279 -6.45 -5.71 -18.75
N SER A 280 -5.99 -5.18 -19.90
CA SER A 280 -4.58 -5.23 -20.30
C SER A 280 -3.63 -4.64 -19.26
N ASN A 281 -4.10 -3.70 -18.44
CA ASN A 281 -3.36 -3.15 -17.30
C ASN A 281 -2.95 -4.19 -16.26
N LEU A 282 -3.58 -5.37 -16.24
CA LEU A 282 -3.24 -6.48 -15.33
C LEU A 282 -1.99 -7.25 -15.77
N ILE A 283 -1.59 -7.18 -17.05
CA ILE A 283 -0.51 -8.01 -17.62
C ILE A 283 0.78 -7.97 -16.79
N PRO A 284 1.34 -6.79 -16.45
CA PRO A 284 2.57 -6.75 -15.66
C PRO A 284 2.41 -7.43 -14.30
N PHE A 285 1.27 -7.23 -13.66
CA PHE A 285 1.00 -7.73 -12.32
C PHE A 285 0.79 -9.25 -12.32
N LEU A 286 0.03 -9.78 -13.28
CA LEU A 286 -0.17 -11.23 -13.44
C LEU A 286 1.14 -11.93 -13.79
N LEU A 287 1.98 -11.30 -14.62
CA LEU A 287 3.29 -11.84 -14.95
C LEU A 287 4.19 -11.93 -13.71
N LEU A 288 4.19 -10.90 -12.84
CA LEU A 288 4.95 -10.94 -11.59
C LEU A 288 4.45 -12.06 -10.67
N VAL A 289 3.14 -12.23 -10.54
CA VAL A 289 2.56 -13.31 -9.73
C VAL A 289 2.95 -14.67 -10.29
N LEU A 290 2.86 -14.85 -11.60
CA LEU A 290 3.24 -16.09 -12.28
C LEU A 290 4.71 -16.43 -12.01
N VAL A 291 5.62 -15.46 -12.20
CA VAL A 291 7.05 -15.65 -11.95
C VAL A 291 7.31 -15.92 -10.46
N ALA A 292 6.62 -15.21 -9.55
CA ALA A 292 6.74 -15.44 -8.11
C ALA A 292 6.32 -16.85 -7.68
N LEU A 293 5.30 -17.42 -8.33
CA LEU A 293 4.80 -18.76 -8.03
C LEU A 293 5.68 -19.87 -8.64
N VAL A 294 6.20 -19.65 -9.87
CA VAL A 294 6.98 -20.66 -10.61
C VAL A 294 8.45 -20.66 -10.17
N ARG A 295 9.03 -19.50 -9.93
CA ARG A 295 10.45 -19.34 -9.56
C ARG A 295 10.64 -18.31 -8.44
N PRO A 296 10.24 -18.61 -7.21
CA PRO A 296 10.31 -17.65 -6.09
C PRO A 296 11.74 -17.18 -5.80
N ALA A 297 12.77 -17.96 -6.10
CA ALA A 297 14.18 -17.60 -5.89
C ALA A 297 14.71 -16.54 -6.86
N THR A 298 14.04 -16.26 -7.99
CA THR A 298 14.54 -15.36 -9.03
C THR A 298 14.13 -13.90 -8.87
N ILE A 299 13.20 -13.58 -7.97
CA ILE A 299 12.63 -12.21 -7.86
C ILE A 299 13.54 -11.24 -7.05
N GLY A 300 14.78 -11.58 -6.81
CA GLY A 300 15.76 -10.67 -6.17
C GLY A 300 16.22 -11.10 -4.77
N PRO A 301 17.11 -10.31 -4.15
CA PRO A 301 17.69 -10.66 -2.87
C PRO A 301 16.64 -10.81 -1.78
N ASN A 302 16.94 -11.67 -0.85
CA ASN A 302 16.11 -12.06 0.28
C ASN A 302 15.53 -10.85 1.01
N GLU A 303 14.24 -10.55 0.79
CA GLU A 303 13.49 -9.65 1.66
C GLU A 303 13.32 -10.32 3.04
N SER A 304 14.42 -10.47 3.78
CA SER A 304 14.29 -10.78 5.19
C SER A 304 13.75 -9.52 5.87
N PHE A 305 12.45 -9.49 6.14
CA PHE A 305 11.84 -8.49 7.02
C PHE A 305 12.31 -8.70 8.46
N ARG A 306 13.63 -8.92 8.67
CA ARG A 306 14.21 -8.83 9.98
C ARG A 306 13.99 -7.39 10.44
N THR A 307 12.91 -7.17 11.17
CA THR A 307 12.92 -6.09 12.13
C THR A 307 14.13 -6.37 13.02
N ARG A 308 15.24 -5.69 12.73
CA ARG A 308 16.35 -5.64 13.67
C ARG A 308 15.69 -5.21 14.97
N ASN A 309 15.68 -6.08 15.95
CA ASN A 309 15.06 -5.85 17.22
C ASN A 309 15.45 -4.44 17.70
N SER A 310 14.58 -3.47 17.47
CA SER A 310 14.49 -2.38 18.42
C SER A 310 14.11 -3.11 19.70
N SER A 311 15.00 -3.20 20.66
CA SER A 311 14.72 -3.68 22.00
C SER A 311 13.37 -3.16 22.43
N SER A 312 12.34 -3.96 22.21
CA SER A 312 10.98 -3.57 22.52
C SER A 312 10.82 -3.78 24.01
N TRP A 313 11.20 -2.76 24.77
CA TRP A 313 10.84 -2.68 26.18
C TRP A 313 9.32 -2.80 26.26
N ARG A 314 8.81 -3.94 26.71
CA ARG A 314 7.38 -4.10 26.98
C ARG A 314 7.09 -3.52 28.35
N ILE A 315 6.48 -2.35 28.35
CA ILE A 315 5.93 -1.79 29.57
C ILE A 315 4.56 -2.45 29.76
N SER A 316 4.43 -3.31 30.76
CA SER A 316 3.15 -3.87 31.21
C SER A 316 2.73 -3.17 32.51
N PHE A 317 1.45 -2.79 32.58
CA PHE A 317 0.89 -2.25 33.81
C PHE A 317 0.13 -3.38 34.52
N SER A 318 0.50 -3.66 35.76
CA SER A 318 -0.22 -4.58 36.64
C SER A 318 -1.15 -3.78 37.57
N LEU A 319 -2.20 -3.19 36.99
CA LEU A 319 -3.22 -2.53 37.81
C LEU A 319 -4.10 -3.60 38.51
N PRO A 320 -4.29 -3.53 39.82
CA PRO A 320 -5.24 -4.38 40.49
C PRO A 320 -6.62 -4.12 39.89
N GLY A 321 -7.30 -5.18 39.42
CA GLY A 321 -8.58 -5.03 38.72
C GLY A 321 -8.47 -4.57 37.25
N GLY A 322 -7.30 -4.58 36.63
CA GLY A 322 -7.09 -4.09 35.25
C GLY A 322 -8.04 -4.69 34.19
N LYS A 323 -8.48 -5.95 34.37
CA LYS A 323 -9.50 -6.56 33.50
C LYS A 323 -10.87 -5.90 33.70
N ALA A 324 -11.24 -5.60 34.93
CA ALA A 324 -12.50 -4.90 35.26
C ALA A 324 -12.46 -3.44 34.74
N VAL A 325 -11.34 -2.75 34.91
CA VAL A 325 -11.12 -1.39 34.37
C VAL A 325 -11.25 -1.38 32.88
N ALA A 326 -10.64 -2.32 32.16
CA ALA A 326 -10.73 -2.43 30.70
C ALA A 326 -12.17 -2.74 30.26
N PHE A 327 -12.89 -3.60 30.99
CA PHE A 327 -14.28 -3.90 30.69
C PHE A 327 -15.19 -2.68 30.92
N ILE A 328 -15.02 -1.96 32.03
CA ILE A 328 -15.77 -0.74 32.34
C ILE A 328 -15.47 0.34 31.28
N ALA A 329 -14.20 0.53 30.92
CA ALA A 329 -13.82 1.48 29.87
C ALA A 329 -14.48 1.12 28.52
N GLY A 330 -14.50 -0.15 28.14
CA GLY A 330 -15.21 -0.63 26.95
C GLY A 330 -16.71 -0.35 27.00
N LEU A 331 -17.35 -0.62 28.15
CA LEU A 331 -18.77 -0.35 28.35
C LEU A 331 -19.06 1.17 28.32
N THR A 332 -18.19 1.98 28.91
CA THR A 332 -18.31 3.45 28.89
C THR A 332 -18.24 3.97 27.44
N VAL A 333 -17.27 3.54 26.64
CA VAL A 333 -17.17 3.92 25.22
C VAL A 333 -18.44 3.54 24.46
N LEU A 334 -18.99 2.35 24.72
CA LEU A 334 -20.24 1.89 24.12
C LEU A 334 -21.43 2.77 24.52
N ALA A 335 -21.47 3.23 25.77
CA ALA A 335 -22.57 4.01 26.34
C ALA A 335 -22.50 5.52 25.99
N ILE A 336 -21.33 6.06 25.64
CA ILE A 336 -21.14 7.50 25.41
C ILE A 336 -22.21 8.11 24.47
N PRO A 337 -22.54 7.54 23.28
CA PRO A 337 -23.54 8.15 22.39
C PRO A 337 -24.97 8.11 22.91
N PHE A 338 -25.24 7.28 23.94
CA PHE A 338 -26.56 7.16 24.58
C PHE A 338 -26.70 8.02 25.84
N LEU A 339 -25.57 8.27 26.52
CA LEU A 339 -25.53 9.09 27.74
C LEU A 339 -25.42 10.58 27.43
N PHE A 340 -24.74 10.90 26.32
CA PHE A 340 -24.54 12.27 25.87
C PHE A 340 -25.20 12.44 24.49
N ASP A 341 -25.96 13.52 24.30
CA ASP A 341 -26.54 13.87 23.01
C ASP A 341 -25.44 14.36 22.05
N LEU A 342 -24.60 13.41 21.62
CA LEU A 342 -23.55 13.71 20.66
C LEU A 342 -24.16 14.06 19.31
N PRO A 343 -23.67 15.11 18.63
CA PRO A 343 -24.02 15.36 17.24
C PRO A 343 -23.81 14.11 16.38
N ALA A 344 -24.73 13.84 15.46
CA ALA A 344 -24.70 12.67 14.57
C ALA A 344 -23.35 12.51 13.86
N TYR A 345 -22.70 13.62 13.59
CA TYR A 345 -21.37 13.71 13.00
C TYR A 345 -20.30 12.88 13.75
N PHE A 346 -20.22 13.00 15.08
CA PHE A 346 -19.24 12.23 15.87
C PHE A 346 -19.58 10.74 15.88
N ILE A 347 -20.86 10.40 15.81
CA ILE A 347 -21.29 9.01 15.71
C ILE A 347 -20.89 8.42 14.36
N HIS A 348 -21.04 9.18 13.26
CA HIS A 348 -20.58 8.80 11.93
C HIS A 348 -19.07 8.56 11.90
N LEU A 349 -18.29 9.44 12.53
CA LEU A 349 -16.85 9.27 12.64
C LEU A 349 -16.47 8.02 13.43
N ALA A 350 -17.17 7.74 14.54
CA ALA A 350 -16.95 6.55 15.35
C ALA A 350 -17.31 5.25 14.61
N ILE A 351 -18.37 5.24 13.80
CA ILE A 351 -18.74 4.10 12.92
C ILE A 351 -17.63 3.83 11.90
N SER A 352 -17.18 4.88 11.21
CA SER A 352 -16.11 4.77 10.22
C SER A 352 -14.80 4.27 10.86
N ALA A 353 -14.45 4.81 12.02
CA ALA A 353 -13.28 4.36 12.78
C ALA A 353 -13.42 2.90 13.25
N GLY A 354 -14.61 2.49 13.67
CA GLY A 354 -14.91 1.13 14.11
C GLY A 354 -14.79 0.10 12.99
N THR A 355 -15.31 0.41 11.80
CA THR A 355 -15.19 -0.48 10.61
C THR A 355 -13.73 -0.57 10.14
N ALA A 356 -13.01 0.53 10.10
CA ALA A 356 -11.58 0.55 9.79
C ALA A 356 -10.76 -0.21 10.85
N ALA A 357 -11.10 -0.09 12.14
CA ALA A 357 -10.42 -0.78 13.24
C ALA A 357 -10.49 -2.31 13.11
N MET A 358 -11.57 -2.87 12.54
CA MET A 358 -11.65 -4.30 12.24
C MET A 358 -10.61 -4.72 11.19
N ALA A 359 -10.47 -3.97 10.10
CA ALA A 359 -9.46 -4.22 9.09
C ALA A 359 -8.04 -4.06 9.66
N VAL A 360 -7.80 -3.00 10.44
CA VAL A 360 -6.52 -2.75 11.13
C VAL A 360 -6.20 -3.85 12.14
N THR A 361 -7.21 -4.45 12.77
CA THR A 361 -7.02 -5.64 13.64
C THR A 361 -6.46 -6.83 12.86
N GLY A 362 -6.89 -7.03 11.62
CA GLY A 362 -6.33 -8.03 10.71
C GLY A 362 -4.88 -7.70 10.31
N VAL A 363 -4.59 -6.44 9.98
CA VAL A 363 -3.22 -5.98 9.72
C VAL A 363 -2.33 -6.26 10.92
N ASP A 364 -2.79 -5.94 12.14
CA ASP A 364 -2.00 -6.13 13.36
C ASP A 364 -1.73 -7.61 13.66
N LEU A 365 -2.68 -8.50 13.37
CA LEU A 365 -2.46 -9.94 13.52
C LEU A 365 -1.30 -10.41 12.61
N LEU A 366 -1.23 -9.94 11.38
CA LEU A 366 -0.18 -10.33 10.44
C LEU A 366 1.13 -9.62 10.71
N TYR A 367 1.12 -8.30 10.78
CA TYR A 367 2.35 -7.53 10.93
C TYR A 367 2.88 -7.59 12.36
N GLY A 368 1.98 -7.52 13.34
CA GLY A 368 2.33 -7.52 14.77
C GLY A 368 2.75 -8.89 15.31
N TYR A 369 2.13 -9.99 14.84
CA TYR A 369 2.34 -11.32 15.42
C TYR A 369 3.00 -12.33 14.46
N VAL A 370 2.75 -12.26 13.15
CA VAL A 370 3.44 -13.10 12.14
C VAL A 370 4.72 -12.44 11.63
N GLY A 371 4.81 -11.10 11.73
CA GLY A 371 5.98 -10.32 11.29
C GLY A 371 5.97 -10.00 9.80
N THR A 372 4.89 -10.32 9.07
CA THR A 372 4.76 -10.10 7.63
C THR A 372 3.79 -8.96 7.35
N PRO A 373 4.26 -7.77 6.95
CA PRO A 373 3.38 -6.70 6.53
C PRO A 373 2.61 -7.10 5.28
N THR A 374 1.33 -6.77 5.24
CA THR A 374 0.43 -7.07 4.12
C THR A 374 -0.21 -5.80 3.58
N LEU A 375 -0.34 -5.72 2.28
CA LEU A 375 -0.97 -4.60 1.57
C LEU A 375 -2.28 -4.99 0.87
N VAL A 376 -2.87 -6.14 1.22
CA VAL A 376 -4.11 -6.63 0.61
C VAL A 376 -5.35 -6.42 1.48
N GLN A 377 -5.19 -5.86 2.67
CA GLN A 377 -6.32 -5.72 3.61
C GLN A 377 -7.44 -4.81 3.10
N GLY A 378 -7.12 -3.76 2.32
CA GLY A 378 -8.13 -2.94 1.66
C GLY A 378 -8.94 -3.75 0.62
N ALA A 379 -8.27 -4.60 -0.16
CA ALA A 379 -8.95 -5.48 -1.11
C ALA A 379 -9.83 -6.53 -0.39
N LEU A 380 -9.35 -7.14 0.70
CA LEU A 380 -10.13 -8.09 1.49
C LEU A 380 -11.34 -7.44 2.19
N PHE A 381 -11.17 -6.22 2.67
CA PHE A 381 -12.26 -5.38 3.15
C PHE A 381 -13.29 -5.17 2.03
N GLY A 382 -12.82 -4.86 0.81
CA GLY A 382 -13.64 -4.72 -0.39
C GLY A 382 -14.35 -6.02 -0.80
N VAL A 383 -13.69 -7.17 -0.73
CA VAL A 383 -14.29 -8.49 -1.04
C VAL A 383 -15.51 -8.74 -0.16
N GLY A 384 -15.40 -8.50 1.16
CA GLY A 384 -16.52 -8.65 2.08
C GLY A 384 -17.66 -7.69 1.76
N GLY A 385 -17.33 -6.41 1.56
CA GLY A 385 -18.30 -5.38 1.21
C GLY A 385 -19.03 -5.68 -0.10
N TYR A 386 -18.31 -6.02 -1.18
CA TYR A 386 -18.91 -6.38 -2.47
C TYR A 386 -19.76 -7.63 -2.40
N ALA A 387 -19.30 -8.69 -1.73
CA ALA A 387 -20.08 -9.92 -1.60
C ALA A 387 -21.42 -9.67 -0.90
N SER A 388 -21.42 -8.89 0.18
CA SER A 388 -22.64 -8.54 0.89
C SER A 388 -23.54 -7.57 0.12
N ALA A 389 -22.94 -6.57 -0.56
CA ALA A 389 -23.67 -5.62 -1.38
C ALA A 389 -24.39 -6.30 -2.55
N LEU A 390 -23.72 -7.20 -3.28
CA LEU A 390 -24.29 -7.98 -4.37
C LEU A 390 -25.50 -8.80 -3.90
N LEU A 391 -25.36 -9.52 -2.78
CA LEU A 391 -26.42 -10.35 -2.24
C LEU A 391 -27.65 -9.54 -1.85
N THR A 392 -27.48 -8.35 -1.32
CA THR A 392 -28.60 -7.52 -0.85
C THR A 392 -29.19 -6.64 -1.96
N ALA A 393 -28.35 -6.00 -2.78
CA ALA A 393 -28.81 -5.06 -3.81
C ALA A 393 -29.36 -5.79 -5.05
N GLN A 394 -28.68 -6.86 -5.54
CA GLN A 394 -29.07 -7.54 -6.76
C GLN A 394 -29.99 -8.75 -6.50
N TYR A 395 -29.67 -9.57 -5.47
CA TYR A 395 -30.41 -10.79 -5.20
C TYR A 395 -31.49 -10.65 -4.13
N GLY A 396 -31.60 -9.49 -3.48
CA GLY A 396 -32.64 -9.23 -2.48
C GLY A 396 -32.55 -10.09 -1.22
N SER A 397 -31.39 -10.71 -0.96
CA SER A 397 -31.17 -11.60 0.19
C SER A 397 -31.35 -10.86 1.52
N SER A 398 -31.61 -11.61 2.60
CA SER A 398 -31.66 -11.03 3.92
C SER A 398 -30.30 -10.46 4.33
N ALA A 399 -30.30 -9.33 5.02
CA ALA A 399 -29.08 -8.64 5.41
C ALA A 399 -28.17 -9.49 6.33
N LEU A 400 -28.77 -10.30 7.20
CA LEU A 400 -28.03 -11.21 8.09
C LEU A 400 -27.31 -12.31 7.30
N PHE A 401 -28.00 -12.90 6.31
CA PHE A 401 -27.37 -13.89 5.42
C PHE A 401 -26.22 -13.26 4.61
N ALA A 402 -26.44 -12.07 4.06
CA ALA A 402 -25.43 -11.35 3.29
C ALA A 402 -24.20 -10.98 4.12
N LEU A 403 -24.41 -10.62 5.40
CA LEU A 403 -23.34 -10.35 6.36
C LEU A 403 -22.48 -11.60 6.60
N ALA A 404 -23.11 -12.72 6.93
CA ALA A 404 -22.40 -13.98 7.14
C ALA A 404 -21.70 -14.45 5.86
N ALA A 405 -22.37 -14.40 4.70
CA ALA A 405 -21.81 -14.79 3.41
C ALA A 405 -20.63 -13.89 3.01
N GLY A 406 -20.71 -12.56 3.24
CA GLY A 406 -19.61 -11.64 2.97
C GLY A 406 -18.35 -11.98 3.77
N VAL A 407 -18.50 -12.29 5.06
CA VAL A 407 -17.37 -12.72 5.90
C VAL A 407 -16.82 -14.08 5.44
N LEU A 408 -17.70 -15.04 5.13
CA LEU A 408 -17.27 -16.36 4.65
C LEU A 408 -16.52 -16.30 3.31
N VAL A 409 -17.02 -15.50 2.36
CA VAL A 409 -16.33 -15.26 1.08
C VAL A 409 -14.95 -14.64 1.32
N THR A 410 -14.83 -13.71 2.26
CA THR A 410 -13.54 -13.10 2.58
C THR A 410 -12.60 -14.07 3.28
N LEU A 411 -13.09 -14.93 4.16
CA LEU A 411 -12.31 -16.01 4.77
C LEU A 411 -11.78 -16.98 3.68
N ALA A 412 -12.62 -17.37 2.73
CA ALA A 412 -12.22 -18.24 1.62
C ALA A 412 -11.18 -17.55 0.72
N ALA A 413 -11.38 -16.27 0.37
CA ALA A 413 -10.40 -15.49 -0.38
C ALA A 413 -9.07 -15.36 0.40
N GLY A 414 -9.14 -15.12 1.71
CA GLY A 414 -7.98 -15.07 2.59
C GLY A 414 -7.23 -16.41 2.64
N ALA A 415 -7.92 -17.52 2.76
CA ALA A 415 -7.31 -18.85 2.73
C ALA A 415 -6.62 -19.12 1.38
N PHE A 416 -7.30 -18.82 0.28
CA PHE A 416 -6.75 -18.96 -1.08
C PHE A 416 -5.49 -18.12 -1.29
N LEU A 417 -5.55 -16.82 -0.98
CA LEU A 417 -4.41 -15.91 -1.10
C LEU A 417 -3.30 -16.27 -0.10
N GLY A 418 -3.65 -16.76 1.08
CA GLY A 418 -2.69 -17.25 2.07
C GLY A 418 -1.87 -18.43 1.55
N VAL A 419 -2.52 -19.42 0.95
CA VAL A 419 -1.85 -20.59 0.34
C VAL A 419 -0.94 -20.17 -0.82
N LEU A 420 -1.40 -19.27 -1.68
CA LEU A 420 -0.58 -18.76 -2.78
C LEU A 420 0.59 -17.91 -2.25
N GLY A 421 0.32 -17.05 -1.29
CA GLY A 421 1.32 -16.13 -0.72
C GLY A 421 2.46 -16.86 -0.02
N VAL A 422 2.19 -17.92 0.73
CA VAL A 422 3.26 -18.70 1.38
C VAL A 422 4.21 -19.32 0.36
N ARG A 423 3.71 -19.72 -0.82
CA ARG A 423 4.55 -20.23 -1.92
C ARG A 423 5.52 -19.19 -2.47
N THR A 424 5.19 -17.90 -2.36
CA THR A 424 6.09 -16.81 -2.78
C THR A 424 7.23 -16.57 -1.80
N GLY A 425 7.22 -17.21 -0.63
CA GLY A 425 8.26 -17.15 0.39
C GLY A 425 8.54 -15.72 0.86
N LYS A 426 9.75 -15.24 0.64
CA LYS A 426 10.21 -13.92 1.09
C LYS A 426 9.57 -12.73 0.36
N HIS A 427 8.82 -12.98 -0.72
CA HIS A 427 8.15 -11.94 -1.54
C HIS A 427 6.69 -11.71 -1.17
N TRP A 428 6.28 -12.14 0.02
CA TRP A 428 4.91 -12.04 0.52
C TRP A 428 4.29 -10.64 0.40
N THR A 429 5.02 -9.60 0.83
CA THR A 429 4.52 -8.22 0.78
C THR A 429 4.31 -7.75 -0.64
N SER A 430 5.25 -8.05 -1.54
CA SER A 430 5.11 -7.72 -2.97
C SER A 430 3.95 -8.48 -3.61
N PHE A 431 3.73 -9.75 -3.25
CA PHE A 431 2.59 -10.54 -3.70
C PHE A 431 1.27 -9.93 -3.23
N THR A 432 1.12 -9.61 -1.94
CA THR A 432 -0.11 -9.03 -1.39
C THR A 432 -0.39 -7.65 -1.96
N PHE A 433 0.64 -6.87 -2.23
CA PHE A 433 0.54 -5.58 -2.91
C PHE A 433 -0.04 -5.72 -4.33
N VAL A 434 0.52 -6.66 -5.11
CA VAL A 434 0.03 -6.93 -6.48
C VAL A 434 -1.41 -7.45 -6.46
N MET A 435 -1.76 -8.31 -5.50
CA MET A 435 -3.12 -8.83 -5.39
C MET A 435 -4.15 -7.72 -5.13
N THR A 436 -3.79 -6.67 -4.41
CA THR A 436 -4.66 -5.51 -4.23
C THR A 436 -4.92 -4.79 -5.55
N ILE A 437 -3.89 -4.61 -6.36
CA ILE A 437 -4.01 -3.95 -7.68
C ILE A 437 -4.86 -4.82 -8.62
N VAL A 438 -4.58 -6.13 -8.65
CA VAL A 438 -5.38 -7.09 -9.44
C VAL A 438 -6.85 -7.04 -9.02
N PHE A 439 -7.14 -7.04 -7.72
CA PHE A 439 -8.51 -6.90 -7.22
C PHE A 439 -9.16 -5.60 -7.71
N THR A 440 -8.51 -4.46 -7.51
CA THR A 440 -9.07 -3.15 -7.89
C THR A 440 -9.36 -3.07 -9.39
N ILE A 441 -8.38 -3.42 -10.25
CA ILE A 441 -8.57 -3.40 -11.71
C ILE A 441 -9.66 -4.39 -12.13
N THR A 442 -9.69 -5.59 -11.55
CA THR A 442 -10.71 -6.60 -11.86
C THR A 442 -12.10 -6.09 -11.49
N MET A 443 -12.28 -5.55 -10.28
CA MET A 443 -13.57 -5.00 -9.85
C MET A 443 -14.02 -3.81 -10.70
N THR A 444 -13.10 -2.96 -11.13
CA THR A 444 -13.41 -1.82 -12.02
C THR A 444 -13.87 -2.28 -13.40
N ASN A 445 -13.36 -3.42 -13.90
CA ASN A 445 -13.65 -3.90 -15.25
C ASN A 445 -14.77 -4.96 -15.33
N LEU A 446 -15.17 -5.57 -14.20
CA LEU A 446 -16.31 -6.51 -14.15
C LEU A 446 -17.67 -5.76 -14.07
N GLY A 447 -17.91 -4.80 -14.95
CA GLY A 447 -19.08 -3.95 -14.95
C GLY A 447 -20.43 -4.66 -14.72
N PRO A 448 -20.74 -5.79 -15.39
CA PRO A 448 -21.99 -6.51 -15.20
C PRO A 448 -22.23 -7.02 -13.78
N LEU A 449 -21.16 -7.31 -13.04
CA LEU A 449 -21.24 -7.86 -11.68
C LEU A 449 -21.06 -6.77 -10.62
N THR A 450 -20.09 -5.88 -10.80
CA THR A 450 -19.63 -4.93 -9.78
C THR A 450 -20.14 -3.51 -9.98
N GLY A 451 -20.85 -3.24 -11.09
CA GLY A 451 -21.19 -1.89 -11.52
C GLY A 451 -20.01 -1.13 -12.12
N GLY A 452 -18.85 -1.76 -12.28
CA GLY A 452 -17.64 -1.17 -12.85
C GLY A 452 -17.14 0.04 -12.06
N PRO A 453 -16.63 1.10 -12.73
CA PRO A 453 -16.19 2.32 -12.06
C PRO A 453 -17.28 3.01 -11.26
N SER A 454 -18.56 2.87 -11.69
CA SER A 454 -19.73 3.48 -11.02
C SER A 454 -20.15 2.75 -9.75
N GLY A 455 -19.68 1.50 -9.54
CA GLY A 455 -20.01 0.73 -8.35
C GLY A 455 -21.46 0.29 -8.23
N ILE A 456 -21.86 -0.17 -7.05
CA ILE A 456 -23.20 -0.68 -6.75
C ILE A 456 -23.90 0.29 -5.80
N PRO A 457 -24.93 1.02 -6.24
CA PRO A 457 -25.77 1.83 -5.38
C PRO A 457 -26.88 0.99 -4.75
N GLY A 458 -27.52 1.54 -3.71
CA GLY A 458 -28.74 0.98 -3.14
C GLY A 458 -28.51 -0.29 -2.33
N VAL A 459 -27.35 -0.44 -1.69
CA VAL A 459 -27.10 -1.51 -0.73
C VAL A 459 -28.10 -1.39 0.42
N ARG A 460 -28.89 -2.43 0.65
CA ARG A 460 -29.96 -2.40 1.66
C ARG A 460 -29.41 -2.25 3.07
N THR A 461 -30.09 -1.45 3.88
CA THR A 461 -29.77 -1.32 5.29
C THR A 461 -29.96 -2.64 6.05
N LEU A 462 -29.15 -2.85 7.09
CA LEU A 462 -29.22 -4.06 7.92
C LEU A 462 -30.52 -4.12 8.69
N THR A 463 -31.30 -5.19 8.51
CA THR A 463 -32.50 -5.48 9.30
C THR A 463 -32.34 -6.83 9.98
N LEU A 464 -32.39 -6.85 11.31
CA LEU A 464 -32.41 -8.07 12.10
C LEU A 464 -33.85 -8.41 12.47
N GLY A 465 -34.37 -9.50 11.91
CA GLY A 465 -35.64 -10.08 12.36
C GLY A 465 -35.38 -11.05 13.51
N LEU A 466 -35.70 -10.67 14.73
CA LEU A 466 -35.60 -11.56 15.87
C LEU A 466 -36.97 -12.18 16.14
N PRO A 467 -37.06 -13.52 16.18
CA PRO A 467 -38.33 -14.19 16.52
C PRO A 467 -38.81 -13.71 17.91
N GLY A 468 -40.00 -13.13 18.00
CA GLY A 468 -40.58 -12.63 19.24
C GLY A 468 -40.31 -11.16 19.62
N ILE A 469 -39.30 -10.48 19.01
CA ILE A 469 -38.97 -9.08 19.32
C ILE A 469 -39.31 -8.14 18.15
N GLY A 470 -39.57 -8.70 16.94
CA GLY A 470 -39.90 -7.89 15.79
C GLY A 470 -38.67 -7.64 14.86
N ARG A 471 -38.81 -6.71 13.93
CA ARG A 471 -37.74 -6.31 13.02
C ARG A 471 -37.02 -5.08 13.55
N ILE A 472 -35.76 -5.22 13.95
CA ILE A 472 -34.88 -4.10 14.28
C ILE A 472 -34.17 -3.68 13.00
N ALA A 473 -34.46 -2.48 12.50
CA ALA A 473 -33.79 -1.93 11.33
C ALA A 473 -32.65 -1.00 11.79
N PHE A 474 -31.44 -1.33 11.44
CA PHE A 474 -30.27 -0.47 11.66
C PHE A 474 -30.13 0.48 10.46
N ASN A 475 -30.82 1.61 10.51
CA ASN A 475 -30.82 2.60 9.43
C ASN A 475 -29.73 3.64 9.70
N PRO A 476 -28.65 3.72 8.90
CA PRO A 476 -27.57 4.68 9.11
C PRO A 476 -28.02 6.15 8.94
N PHE A 477 -29.14 6.39 8.22
CA PHE A 477 -29.69 7.73 8.00
C PHE A 477 -30.80 8.12 8.97
N GLY A 478 -31.37 7.16 9.72
CA GLY A 478 -32.45 7.41 10.67
C GLY A 478 -32.04 7.18 12.13
N ASP A 479 -31.57 5.95 12.44
CA ASP A 479 -31.07 5.58 13.77
C ASP A 479 -29.58 5.27 13.73
N THR A 480 -28.77 6.32 13.63
CA THR A 480 -27.31 6.25 13.62
C THR A 480 -26.75 5.58 14.89
N ARG A 481 -27.44 5.72 16.04
CA ARG A 481 -27.02 5.13 17.33
C ARG A 481 -27.16 3.61 17.30
N GLY A 482 -28.24 3.09 16.69
CA GLY A 482 -28.43 1.64 16.54
C GLY A 482 -27.32 1.03 15.65
N PHE A 483 -26.97 1.68 14.56
CA PHE A 483 -25.87 1.22 13.69
C PHE A 483 -24.51 1.29 14.39
N TYR A 484 -24.24 2.35 15.16
CA TYR A 484 -23.05 2.46 16.00
C TYR A 484 -22.93 1.29 16.98
N LEU A 485 -24.03 0.93 17.66
CA LEU A 485 -24.06 -0.20 18.59
C LEU A 485 -23.68 -1.51 17.89
N LEU A 486 -24.23 -1.75 16.69
CA LEU A 486 -23.90 -2.93 15.89
C LEU A 486 -22.40 -2.99 15.57
N VAL A 487 -21.82 -1.87 15.10
CA VAL A 487 -20.39 -1.78 14.79
C VAL A 487 -19.54 -1.98 16.04
N ALA A 488 -19.91 -1.35 17.15
CA ALA A 488 -19.18 -1.44 18.41
C ALA A 488 -19.20 -2.86 19.01
N VAL A 489 -20.35 -3.55 18.97
CA VAL A 489 -20.48 -4.95 19.40
C VAL A 489 -19.65 -5.89 18.50
N THR A 490 -19.74 -5.71 17.19
CA THR A 490 -18.97 -6.52 16.23
C THR A 490 -17.46 -6.29 16.40
N LEU A 491 -17.02 -5.04 16.57
CA LEU A 491 -15.63 -4.70 16.87
C LEU A 491 -15.17 -5.32 18.19
N GLY A 492 -15.99 -5.24 19.23
CA GLY A 492 -15.73 -5.90 20.52
C GLY A 492 -15.52 -7.40 20.35
N PHE A 493 -16.38 -8.05 19.57
CA PHE A 493 -16.25 -9.48 19.26
C PHE A 493 -14.94 -9.77 18.49
N VAL A 494 -14.60 -8.98 17.47
CA VAL A 494 -13.34 -9.11 16.71
C VAL A 494 -12.12 -8.96 17.61
N LEU A 495 -12.12 -7.98 18.53
CA LEU A 495 -11.02 -7.77 19.47
C LEU A 495 -10.91 -8.90 20.50
N LEU A 496 -12.02 -9.41 21.00
CA LEU A 496 -12.05 -10.56 21.89
C LEU A 496 -11.53 -11.83 21.19
N LEU A 497 -11.96 -12.06 19.95
CA LEU A 497 -11.48 -13.17 19.13
C LEU A 497 -9.98 -13.05 18.86
N LYS A 498 -9.49 -11.86 18.49
CA LYS A 498 -8.06 -11.60 18.38
C LYS A 498 -7.33 -11.88 19.69
N HIS A 499 -7.83 -11.39 20.81
CA HIS A 499 -7.22 -11.62 22.13
C HIS A 499 -7.12 -13.11 22.44
N TRP A 500 -8.20 -13.86 22.20
CA TRP A 500 -8.24 -15.30 22.39
C TRP A 500 -7.23 -16.02 21.48
N LEU A 501 -7.18 -15.69 20.18
CA LEU A 501 -6.23 -16.25 19.21
C LEU A 501 -4.78 -15.99 19.65
N VAL A 502 -4.45 -14.77 20.04
CA VAL A 502 -3.08 -14.36 20.36
C VAL A 502 -2.60 -14.92 21.72
N SER A 503 -3.51 -15.10 22.69
CA SER A 503 -3.18 -15.69 24.00
C SER A 503 -3.15 -17.22 23.98
N SER A 504 -3.68 -17.86 22.95
CA SER A 504 -3.69 -19.31 22.77
C SER A 504 -2.33 -19.87 22.31
N TRP A 505 -2.24 -21.19 22.18
CA TRP A 505 -1.11 -21.86 21.54
C TRP A 505 -0.87 -21.35 20.12
N PHE A 506 -1.92 -21.09 19.36
CA PHE A 506 -1.85 -20.52 18.02
C PHE A 506 -1.05 -19.21 18.00
N GLY A 507 -1.34 -18.27 18.87
CA GLY A 507 -0.62 -16.99 18.97
C GLY A 507 0.85 -17.14 19.38
N ARG A 508 1.17 -18.12 20.24
CA ARG A 508 2.58 -18.42 20.58
C ARG A 508 3.34 -18.93 19.37
N SER A 509 2.74 -19.83 18.58
CA SER A 509 3.35 -20.33 17.35
C SER A 509 3.55 -19.22 16.32
N LEU A 510 2.60 -18.30 16.15
CA LEU A 510 2.78 -17.14 15.27
C LEU A 510 3.97 -16.27 15.68
N LYS A 511 4.15 -16.03 16.98
CA LYS A 511 5.31 -15.26 17.51
C LYS A 511 6.61 -16.00 17.26
N ALA A 512 6.67 -17.31 17.47
CA ALA A 512 7.86 -18.13 17.17
C ALA A 512 8.25 -18.03 15.68
N VAL A 513 7.26 -18.12 14.77
CA VAL A 513 7.47 -17.93 13.32
C VAL A 513 8.01 -16.52 13.02
N ARG A 514 7.48 -15.49 13.68
CA ARG A 514 7.92 -14.10 13.52
C ARG A 514 9.38 -13.93 13.94
N GLU A 515 9.80 -14.53 15.04
CA GLU A 515 11.16 -14.38 15.59
C GLU A 515 12.20 -15.11 14.73
N ASN A 516 11.95 -16.38 14.43
CA ASN A 516 12.82 -17.14 13.54
C ASN A 516 12.05 -18.33 12.94
N GLU A 517 11.72 -18.23 11.65
CA GLU A 517 10.98 -19.24 10.92
C GLU A 517 11.70 -20.59 10.86
N ILE A 518 13.02 -20.56 10.62
CA ILE A 518 13.84 -21.80 10.54
C ILE A 518 13.90 -22.49 11.90
N LEU A 519 14.07 -21.72 12.97
CA LEU A 519 14.08 -22.26 14.32
C LEU A 519 12.71 -22.81 14.72
N ALA A 520 11.62 -22.13 14.34
CA ALA A 520 10.25 -22.59 14.59
C ALA A 520 9.98 -23.94 13.89
N GLU A 521 10.45 -24.10 12.66
CA GLU A 521 10.35 -25.39 11.93
C GLU A 521 11.18 -26.50 12.58
N SER A 522 12.38 -26.19 13.07
CA SER A 522 13.25 -27.18 13.72
C SER A 522 12.66 -27.73 15.03
N VAL A 523 11.78 -26.98 15.69
CA VAL A 523 11.04 -27.46 16.89
C VAL A 523 9.64 -28.00 16.56
N GLY A 524 9.36 -28.28 15.26
CA GLY A 524 8.14 -28.97 14.81
C GLY A 524 6.93 -28.06 14.59
N ILE A 525 7.07 -26.74 14.53
CA ILE A 525 5.96 -25.82 14.21
C ILE A 525 5.78 -25.76 12.70
N PRO A 526 4.61 -26.16 12.14
CA PRO A 526 4.34 -26.09 10.70
C PRO A 526 4.09 -24.62 10.28
N THR A 527 5.16 -23.87 9.99
CA THR A 527 5.15 -22.42 9.77
C THR A 527 4.20 -22.02 8.65
N THR A 528 4.15 -22.79 7.55
CA THR A 528 3.24 -22.59 6.42
C THR A 528 1.78 -22.57 6.86
N LEU A 529 1.35 -23.57 7.65
CA LEU A 529 -0.03 -23.68 8.12
C LEU A 529 -0.41 -22.49 9.01
N TYR A 530 0.47 -22.12 9.95
CA TYR A 530 0.21 -21.00 10.85
C TYR A 530 0.14 -19.66 10.12
N LYS A 531 0.96 -19.44 9.09
CA LYS A 531 0.89 -18.25 8.23
C LYS A 531 -0.43 -18.19 7.47
N VAL A 532 -0.86 -19.31 6.86
CA VAL A 532 -2.15 -19.37 6.13
C VAL A 532 -3.32 -19.12 7.06
N LEU A 533 -3.38 -19.78 8.22
CA LEU A 533 -4.45 -19.58 9.20
C LEU A 533 -4.46 -18.15 9.76
N GLY A 534 -3.29 -17.57 10.05
CA GLY A 534 -3.18 -16.18 10.47
C GLY A 534 -3.70 -15.21 9.42
N PHE A 535 -3.37 -15.46 8.15
CA PHE A 535 -3.85 -14.66 7.03
C PHE A 535 -5.36 -14.81 6.82
N THR A 536 -5.90 -16.03 6.94
CA THR A 536 -7.34 -16.29 6.86
C THR A 536 -8.11 -15.55 7.96
N ALA A 537 -7.63 -15.61 9.21
CA ALA A 537 -8.25 -14.89 10.31
C ALA A 537 -8.20 -13.37 10.11
N ALA A 538 -7.07 -12.86 9.64
CA ALA A 538 -6.90 -11.43 9.33
C ALA A 538 -7.85 -10.98 8.20
N ALA A 539 -8.05 -11.82 7.18
CA ALA A 539 -9.02 -11.58 6.11
C ALA A 539 -10.46 -11.53 6.65
N GLY A 540 -10.83 -12.44 7.54
CA GLY A 540 -12.15 -12.43 8.17
C GLY A 540 -12.43 -11.15 8.96
N PHE A 541 -11.43 -10.62 9.69
CA PHE A 541 -11.55 -9.35 10.40
C PHE A 541 -11.75 -8.17 9.43
N ALA A 542 -10.99 -8.13 8.32
CA ALA A 542 -11.17 -7.11 7.30
C ALA A 542 -12.54 -7.24 6.62
N GLY A 543 -12.97 -8.45 6.29
CA GLY A 543 -14.27 -8.72 5.69
C GLY A 543 -15.44 -8.26 6.56
N ALA A 544 -15.38 -8.51 7.87
CA ALA A 544 -16.40 -8.05 8.81
C ALA A 544 -16.54 -6.52 8.80
N GLY A 545 -15.40 -5.79 8.81
CA GLY A 545 -15.40 -4.34 8.67
C GLY A 545 -15.97 -3.89 7.32
N GLY A 546 -15.59 -4.54 6.22
CA GLY A 546 -16.04 -4.22 4.87
C GLY A 546 -17.53 -4.41 4.65
N VAL A 547 -18.09 -5.49 5.18
CA VAL A 547 -19.53 -5.76 5.14
C VAL A 547 -20.30 -4.63 5.83
N LEU A 548 -19.92 -4.30 7.09
CA LEU A 548 -20.59 -3.24 7.84
C LEU A 548 -20.44 -1.88 7.15
N TYR A 549 -19.27 -1.59 6.59
CA TYR A 549 -19.02 -0.36 5.85
C TYR A 549 -19.93 -0.23 4.62
N ALA A 550 -20.11 -1.30 3.83
CA ALA A 550 -20.98 -1.29 2.65
C ALA A 550 -22.45 -0.98 3.01
N HIS A 551 -22.95 -1.59 4.09
CA HIS A 551 -24.31 -1.32 4.58
C HIS A 551 -24.47 0.03 5.26
N TYR A 552 -23.37 0.58 5.79
CA TYR A 552 -23.33 1.91 6.38
C TYR A 552 -23.41 3.01 5.33
N VAL A 553 -22.54 2.92 4.30
CA VAL A 553 -22.50 3.93 3.22
C VAL A 553 -23.63 3.73 2.20
N THR A 554 -24.23 2.52 2.15
CA THR A 554 -25.29 2.12 1.18
C THR A 554 -24.86 2.19 -0.29
N TYR A 555 -23.57 2.36 -0.51
CA TYR A 555 -22.93 2.46 -1.82
C TYR A 555 -21.51 1.87 -1.75
N ILE A 556 -21.10 1.15 -2.78
CA ILE A 556 -19.78 0.56 -2.85
C ILE A 556 -19.20 0.71 -4.25
N HIS A 557 -17.95 1.15 -4.36
CA HIS A 557 -17.22 1.25 -5.63
C HIS A 557 -15.75 0.83 -5.46
N PRO A 558 -15.06 0.38 -6.55
CA PRO A 558 -13.74 -0.24 -6.46
C PRO A 558 -12.64 0.67 -5.91
N GLU A 559 -12.71 1.96 -6.18
CA GLU A 559 -11.71 2.96 -5.75
C GLU A 559 -11.58 3.06 -4.21
N LEU A 560 -12.62 2.68 -3.45
CA LEU A 560 -12.57 2.68 -1.98
C LEU A 560 -11.63 1.60 -1.42
N PHE A 561 -11.27 0.59 -2.21
CA PHE A 561 -10.56 -0.62 -1.77
C PHE A 561 -9.24 -0.82 -2.52
N ASN A 562 -8.68 0.27 -3.02
CA ASN A 562 -7.43 0.25 -3.75
C ASN A 562 -6.21 0.06 -2.81
N PHE A 563 -5.01 0.12 -3.38
CA PHE A 563 -3.79 -0.07 -2.59
C PHE A 563 -3.56 1.07 -1.56
N VAL A 564 -4.12 2.27 -1.81
CA VAL A 564 -4.00 3.40 -0.87
C VAL A 564 -4.74 3.08 0.43
N SER A 565 -5.96 2.53 0.33
CA SER A 565 -6.73 2.10 1.51
C SER A 565 -6.03 1.00 2.29
N SER A 566 -5.43 0.02 1.58
CA SER A 566 -4.59 -1.00 2.24
C SER A 566 -3.40 -0.39 2.96
N PHE A 567 -2.79 0.62 2.36
CA PHE A 567 -1.70 1.37 2.95
C PHE A 567 -2.16 2.20 4.16
N GLU A 568 -3.32 2.85 4.09
CA GLU A 568 -3.92 3.59 5.20
C GLU A 568 -4.18 2.70 6.41
N PHE A 569 -4.71 1.48 6.22
CA PHE A 569 -4.87 0.51 7.31
C PHE A 569 -3.54 0.11 7.95
N LEU A 570 -2.49 -0.05 7.12
CA LEU A 570 -1.16 -0.35 7.63
C LEU A 570 -0.56 0.86 8.38
N LEU A 571 -0.82 2.07 7.88
CA LEU A 571 -0.47 3.35 8.53
C LEU A 571 -1.15 3.47 9.89
N MET A 572 -2.48 3.28 9.93
CA MET A 572 -3.27 3.33 11.17
C MET A 572 -2.74 2.33 12.20
N ASN A 573 -2.42 1.11 11.77
CA ASN A 573 -1.83 0.10 12.65
C ASN A 573 -0.47 0.53 13.20
N ARG A 574 0.38 1.10 12.36
CA ARG A 574 1.72 1.54 12.77
C ARG A 574 1.67 2.73 13.71
N LEU A 575 0.80 3.71 13.43
CA LEU A 575 0.55 4.86 14.30
C LEU A 575 -0.05 4.43 15.64
N GLY A 576 -1.03 3.53 15.62
CA GLY A 576 -1.67 3.03 16.83
C GLY A 576 -0.71 2.27 17.74
N GLY A 577 0.14 1.42 17.17
CA GLY A 577 1.13 0.60 17.88
C GLY A 577 1.00 -0.88 17.55
N LEU A 578 2.03 -1.41 16.90
CA LEU A 578 2.10 -2.81 16.44
C LEU A 578 2.07 -3.81 17.58
N GLY A 579 1.34 -4.92 17.38
CA GLY A 579 1.30 -6.04 18.31
C GLY A 579 0.60 -5.72 19.63
N THR A 580 -0.25 -4.69 19.66
CA THR A 580 -1.02 -4.32 20.85
C THR A 580 -2.52 -4.58 20.66
N LEU A 581 -3.26 -4.76 21.74
CA LEU A 581 -4.72 -4.93 21.66
C LEU A 581 -5.42 -3.61 21.31
N THR A 582 -4.90 -2.50 21.84
CA THR A 582 -5.51 -1.17 21.73
C THR A 582 -5.03 -0.39 20.50
N GLY A 583 -3.90 -0.76 19.88
CA GLY A 583 -3.37 -0.09 18.71
C GLY A 583 -4.36 0.00 17.54
N PRO A 584 -5.05 -1.11 17.19
CA PRO A 584 -6.07 -1.10 16.15
C PRO A 584 -7.29 -0.19 16.44
N LEU A 585 -7.51 0.23 17.66
CA LEU A 585 -8.53 1.21 18.03
C LEU A 585 -7.99 2.65 17.93
N VAL A 586 -6.83 2.88 18.53
CA VAL A 586 -6.23 4.23 18.63
C VAL A 586 -5.81 4.75 17.27
N GLY A 587 -5.25 3.90 16.42
CA GLY A 587 -4.77 4.27 15.10
C GLY A 587 -5.87 4.84 14.19
N PRO A 588 -6.94 4.08 13.88
CA PRO A 588 -8.05 4.57 13.07
C PRO A 588 -8.74 5.79 13.68
N ALA A 589 -9.00 5.79 14.98
CA ALA A 589 -9.63 6.92 15.66
C ALA A 589 -8.80 8.20 15.50
N PHE A 590 -7.48 8.12 15.71
CA PHE A 590 -6.58 9.26 15.56
C PHE A 590 -6.51 9.75 14.11
N VAL A 591 -6.32 8.83 13.16
CA VAL A 591 -6.14 9.14 11.75
C VAL A 591 -7.39 9.79 11.17
N LEU A 592 -8.57 9.19 11.36
CA LEU A 592 -9.83 9.73 10.83
C LEU A 592 -10.22 11.05 11.50
N THR A 593 -9.94 11.20 12.81
CA THR A 593 -10.18 12.49 13.49
C THR A 593 -9.27 13.58 12.93
N LEU A 594 -8.00 13.28 12.67
CA LEU A 594 -7.07 14.25 12.08
C LEU A 594 -7.49 14.63 10.67
N GLU A 595 -7.92 13.66 9.85
CA GLU A 595 -8.42 13.91 8.51
C GLU A 595 -9.63 14.84 8.52
N GLU A 596 -10.55 14.57 9.43
CA GLU A 596 -11.76 15.37 9.56
C GLU A 596 -11.49 16.78 10.11
N LEU A 597 -10.58 16.94 11.04
CA LEU A 597 -10.17 18.26 11.55
C LEU A 597 -9.50 19.13 10.47
N THR A 598 -8.85 18.51 9.50
CA THR A 598 -8.16 19.22 8.42
C THR A 598 -9.01 19.43 7.18
N ARG A 599 -10.11 18.71 7.05
CA ARG A 599 -11.03 18.76 5.90
C ARG A 599 -11.57 20.16 5.58
N PRO A 600 -11.95 21.01 6.57
CA PRO A 600 -12.41 22.37 6.28
C PRO A 600 -11.32 23.27 5.67
N LEU A 601 -10.03 22.97 5.93
CA LEU A 601 -8.91 23.75 5.41
C LEU A 601 -8.59 23.37 3.97
N SER A 602 -8.44 22.09 3.71
CA SER A 602 -8.26 21.51 2.37
C SER A 602 -8.35 19.99 2.43
N PRO A 603 -8.99 19.33 1.44
CA PRO A 603 -9.03 17.86 1.35
C PRO A 603 -7.64 17.21 1.24
N TYR A 604 -6.63 17.96 0.78
CA TYR A 604 -5.26 17.47 0.59
C TYR A 604 -4.39 17.62 1.82
N LEU A 605 -4.67 18.62 2.67
CA LEU A 605 -3.89 18.86 3.90
C LEU A 605 -3.95 17.67 4.85
N GLY A 606 -5.11 17.03 5.00
CA GLY A 606 -5.25 15.82 5.80
C GLY A 606 -4.29 14.72 5.35
N ARG A 607 -4.25 14.44 4.04
CA ARG A 607 -3.35 13.41 3.47
C ARG A 607 -1.87 13.78 3.60
N ILE A 608 -1.51 15.06 3.43
CA ILE A 608 -0.14 15.54 3.65
C ILE A 608 0.26 15.33 5.10
N LEU A 609 -0.55 15.81 6.04
CA LEU A 609 -0.27 15.69 7.47
C LEU A 609 -0.17 14.23 7.92
N MET A 610 -1.07 13.37 7.45
CA MET A 610 -1.05 11.93 7.71
C MET A 610 0.25 11.29 7.23
N SER A 611 0.63 11.55 6.00
CA SER A 611 1.82 10.96 5.38
C SER A 611 3.10 11.46 6.06
N VAL A 612 3.17 12.75 6.40
CA VAL A 612 4.28 13.33 7.16
C VAL A 612 4.33 12.75 8.58
N LEU A 613 3.17 12.64 9.24
CA LEU A 613 3.08 12.08 10.59
C LEU A 613 3.54 10.62 10.61
N LEU A 614 3.20 9.84 9.58
CA LEU A 614 3.72 8.48 9.46
C LEU A 614 5.24 8.47 9.37
N ILE A 615 5.84 9.30 8.51
CA ILE A 615 7.30 9.39 8.41
C ILE A 615 7.91 9.75 9.76
N LEU A 616 7.34 10.73 10.47
CA LEU A 616 7.80 11.12 11.80
C LEU A 616 7.64 9.98 12.82
N THR A 617 6.52 9.25 12.78
CA THR A 617 6.29 8.11 13.67
C THR A 617 7.27 6.98 13.39
N LEU A 618 7.55 6.68 12.12
CA LEU A 618 8.55 5.68 11.74
C LEU A 618 9.96 6.05 12.22
N LEU A 619 10.29 7.36 12.23
CA LEU A 619 11.60 7.86 12.62
C LEU A 619 11.79 8.00 14.13
N TYR A 620 10.75 8.43 14.86
CA TYR A 620 10.89 8.86 16.25
C TYR A 620 10.04 8.07 17.25
N LEU A 621 8.99 7.37 16.80
CA LEU A 621 8.04 6.65 17.66
C LEU A 621 7.90 5.17 17.24
N PRO A 622 8.93 4.34 17.42
CA PRO A 622 8.90 2.94 16.97
C PRO A 622 7.79 2.10 17.61
N GLY A 623 7.31 2.47 18.80
CA GLY A 623 6.16 1.86 19.49
C GLY A 623 4.79 2.43 19.15
N GLY A 624 4.70 3.42 18.25
CA GLY A 624 3.47 4.14 17.93
C GLY A 624 2.92 4.98 19.10
N LEU A 625 1.71 5.49 18.94
CA LEU A 625 1.03 6.32 19.94
C LEU A 625 0.81 5.59 21.27
N VAL A 626 0.39 4.31 21.20
CA VAL A 626 0.18 3.51 22.43
C VAL A 626 1.50 3.30 23.16
N GLY A 627 2.60 3.08 22.45
CA GLY A 627 3.94 2.97 23.05
C GLY A 627 4.39 4.28 23.70
N PHE A 628 4.12 5.40 23.06
CA PHE A 628 4.38 6.73 23.61
C PHE A 628 3.57 7.00 24.88
N LEU A 629 2.25 6.77 24.81
CA LEU A 629 1.36 6.94 25.97
C LEU A 629 1.79 6.06 27.16
N LYS A 630 2.14 4.80 26.90
CA LYS A 630 2.65 3.89 27.94
C LYS A 630 3.93 4.41 28.59
N ARG A 631 4.89 4.91 27.82
CA ARG A 631 6.13 5.48 28.35
C ARG A 631 5.88 6.73 29.20
N THR A 632 4.95 7.59 28.75
CA THR A 632 4.58 8.79 29.51
C THR A 632 3.84 8.42 30.79
N ALA A 633 2.89 7.48 30.73
CA ALA A 633 2.19 6.99 31.91
C ALA A 633 3.14 6.30 32.90
N ALA A 634 4.13 5.54 32.42
CA ALA A 634 5.13 4.90 33.29
C ALA A 634 6.01 5.91 34.05
N ARG A 635 6.20 7.11 33.52
CA ARG A 635 6.90 8.21 34.21
C ARG A 635 6.05 8.89 35.29
N LEU A 636 4.72 8.78 35.18
CA LEU A 636 3.77 9.43 36.09
C LEU A 636 3.23 8.47 37.17
N LEU A 637 3.33 7.16 36.94
CA LEU A 637 2.84 6.13 37.89
C LEU A 637 3.96 5.66 38.81
N PRO A 638 3.62 5.27 40.08
CA PRO A 638 4.57 4.65 40.99
C PRO A 638 5.20 3.37 40.39
N GLU A 639 6.45 3.12 40.69
CA GLU A 639 7.23 1.95 40.18
C GLU A 639 6.56 0.62 40.47
N SER A 640 5.79 0.53 41.55
CA SER A 640 5.04 -0.68 41.93
C SER A 640 3.99 -1.14 40.91
N TYR A 641 3.54 -0.27 40.01
CA TYR A 641 2.57 -0.58 38.95
C TYR A 641 3.19 -0.75 37.55
N VAL A 642 4.51 -0.53 37.43
CA VAL A 642 5.22 -0.54 36.15
C VAL A 642 6.18 -1.71 36.10
N GLN A 643 5.89 -2.71 35.30
CA GLN A 643 6.84 -3.79 34.97
C GLN A 643 7.48 -3.50 33.61
N ILE A 644 8.79 -3.29 33.60
CA ILE A 644 9.57 -3.13 32.38
C ILE A 644 10.18 -4.50 32.08
N VAL A 645 9.62 -5.21 31.09
CA VAL A 645 10.14 -6.50 30.64
C VAL A 645 11.00 -6.26 29.41
N GLY A 646 12.30 -6.40 29.53
CA GLY A 646 13.23 -6.44 28.40
C GLY A 646 13.15 -7.79 27.71
N GLU A 647 12.80 -7.83 26.42
CA GLU A 647 13.03 -9.01 25.59
C GLU A 647 14.47 -8.95 25.05
N GLY A 648 15.37 -9.70 25.62
CA GLY A 648 16.69 -9.88 25.02
C GLY A 648 17.79 -10.20 26.03
N GLY A 649 18.29 -11.39 25.95
CA GLY A 649 19.50 -11.83 26.63
C GLY A 649 19.20 -12.62 27.89
N ASP A 650 19.05 -13.90 27.71
CA ASP A 650 19.32 -14.92 28.71
C ASP A 650 20.85 -14.97 28.88
N ASP A 651 21.40 -13.92 29.46
CA ASP A 651 22.69 -14.03 30.15
C ASP A 651 22.36 -14.45 31.58
N GLY A 652 22.52 -15.75 31.81
CA GLY A 652 22.25 -16.40 33.08
C GLY A 652 22.97 -15.75 34.26
N ASN A 653 22.42 -14.67 34.77
CA ASN A 653 22.66 -14.17 36.10
C ASN A 653 21.40 -13.47 36.59
N GLY A 654 20.57 -14.20 37.31
CA GLY A 654 19.48 -13.67 38.08
C GLY A 654 19.99 -12.70 39.15
N ALA A 655 20.09 -11.44 38.81
CA ALA A 655 20.21 -10.38 39.79
C ALA A 655 18.84 -9.76 40.02
N THR A 656 18.04 -10.35 40.88
CA THR A 656 16.98 -9.68 41.60
C THR A 656 17.63 -8.59 42.45
N THR A 657 17.62 -7.35 41.99
CA THR A 657 17.87 -6.23 42.88
C THR A 657 16.63 -5.97 43.72
N SER A 658 16.40 -6.78 44.71
CA SER A 658 15.69 -6.39 45.93
C SER A 658 16.66 -5.51 46.73
N GLY A 659 16.32 -4.21 46.88
CA GLY A 659 17.08 -3.33 47.77
C GLY A 659 17.01 -3.81 49.19
N GLU A 660 18.08 -4.29 49.72
CA GLU A 660 18.35 -4.33 51.16
C GLU A 660 19.21 -3.12 51.54
N ALA A 661 18.54 -2.13 52.10
CA ALA A 661 19.18 -1.17 52.97
C ALA A 661 19.47 -1.86 54.29
N GLY A 662 20.70 -2.23 54.52
CA GLY A 662 21.17 -2.78 55.78
C GLY A 662 22.54 -2.19 56.11
N GLY A 663 22.57 -1.23 57.02
CA GLY A 663 23.81 -0.66 57.54
C GLY A 663 24.61 -1.72 58.31
N HIS A 664 25.95 -1.63 58.24
CA HIS A 664 26.81 -2.04 59.35
C HIS A 664 28.06 -1.16 59.42
N ASN A 665 28.20 -0.58 60.60
CA ASN A 665 29.42 -0.01 61.15
C ASN A 665 30.57 -1.04 61.20
N GLY A 666 31.80 -0.63 60.98
CA GLY A 666 33.01 -1.33 61.24
C GLY A 666 34.20 -0.69 60.53
#